data_049611a265a29be44aaec7063ffefe9c
#
_entry.id   049611a265a29be44aaec7063ffefe9c
#
_cell.length_a   1.000
_cell.length_b   1.000
_cell.length_c   1.000
_cell.angle_alpha   90.00
_cell.angle_beta   90.00
_cell.angle_gamma   90.00
#
_symmetry.space_group_name_H-M   'P 1'
#
loop_
_entity.id
_entity.type
_entity.pdbx_description
1 polymer ?
#
loop_
_entity_poly.entity_id
_entity_poly.type
_entity_poly.pdbx_seq_one_letter_code
_entity_poly.pdbx_strand_id
1 'polypeptide(L)'
;MRQITTDVATLSYTNGNQHSRSNTFRSQASGSSGNSRQSGKQSKSGGSGTPTSSRSKFTEQLDQGYVPSPVPAIAPAAAVDLHRRPTYQSTGSSSTLVGSALERKINDQDPYQKHDTTERLNALRELMKKDDLDYYVVPSEDAHGSEYVAVSDKRREWISGFTGSAGVAIISKTTAYLVTDSRYWLQARTQLDNNWNLVEGGSVGGPTDWIDFLVARAKDSRIGIDARMLAHEKAVLLNSQLQAKGSKLFYPPQNLIDLIWKDKPPRSKEPVYVQPLKYTGMEANKKLAKLKDWIKAQPPTVPSYSKTPPTANQMQVGTLISNLACIAWVLNLRGDDIPFNPVFHAYLFVSAEQAILFIDPAKITEGVDEYLKSINVQRREYNDVWSFMRRKEWGDGRIIITPQTSYAISLMLTSYRYTVLPSIIEEWKAVKNPIELEGLKSAYIRDGVAFVRWLAWLEYKMSQGYVITEYEAGWRLTEFRRMGKNYRGLAYENISATGANAALPHYVPHKKDEILIERDTPYLNDSGGQYLDGTCDTTRTIIFDRPTPEMIEAYTRVLQGHIAIDSAVFPEGTTGKQLDVLARKALWKDGLNYMHGTGHGFGSFLNVHEGPHGFSSDVPLVPGHVITNEPGFYKAGHWGMRIESALYVKRVTTKHEFNGNIWLGFERLTCVPIQTKMVNPDVLSKEEKQWIKDHNRRCLEVLEPYLREDKRALSYLKKEASRDIGISKPLVKDFAIDWN
;
A
#
# COMPACT_ATOMS: atom_id res chain seq x y z
N MET A 1 46.10 -8.24 -18.92
CA MET A 1 46.72 -7.39 -17.89
C MET A 1 46.67 -5.94 -18.34
N ARG A 2 45.68 -5.19 -17.91
CA ARG A 2 45.66 -3.72 -17.83
C ARG A 2 44.59 -3.39 -16.79
N GLN A 3 45.03 -2.83 -15.69
CA GLN A 3 44.21 -2.26 -14.64
C GLN A 3 43.42 -1.07 -15.19
N ILE A 4 42.12 -1.05 -14.94
CA ILE A 4 41.32 0.17 -15.07
C ILE A 4 40.84 0.48 -13.65
N THR A 5 41.43 1.50 -13.08
CA THR A 5 41.00 2.17 -11.86
C THR A 5 39.79 3.03 -12.18
N THR A 6 38.67 2.78 -11.53
CA THR A 6 37.50 3.67 -11.57
C THR A 6 37.52 4.56 -10.34
N ASP A 7 37.69 5.85 -10.58
CA ASP A 7 37.57 6.91 -9.58
C ASP A 7 36.13 7.07 -9.14
N VAL A 8 35.93 6.97 -7.82
CA VAL A 8 34.67 7.33 -7.17
C VAL A 8 34.71 8.83 -6.89
N ALA A 9 33.93 9.58 -7.65
CA ALA A 9 33.74 11.01 -7.42
C ALA A 9 32.86 11.25 -6.18
N THR A 10 33.48 11.70 -5.10
CA THR A 10 32.83 12.23 -3.91
C THR A 10 32.39 13.67 -4.21
N LEU A 11 31.09 13.92 -4.25
CA LEU A 11 30.52 15.28 -4.33
C LEU A 11 30.61 15.95 -2.97
N SER A 12 31.60 16.82 -2.78
CA SER A 12 31.69 17.74 -1.67
C SER A 12 30.94 19.04 -1.98
N TYR A 13 29.99 19.41 -1.14
CA TYR A 13 29.31 20.71 -1.17
C TYR A 13 30.21 21.80 -0.61
N THR A 14 30.58 22.76 -1.42
CA THR A 14 31.20 24.02 -0.98
C THR A 14 30.14 25.09 -0.79
N ASN A 15 30.02 25.59 0.44
CA ASN A 15 29.26 26.77 0.79
C ASN A 15 30.01 28.04 0.35
N GLY A 16 29.42 28.82 -0.53
CA GLY A 16 29.85 30.18 -0.84
C GLY A 16 29.04 31.19 -0.06
N ASN A 17 29.68 31.85 0.91
CA ASN A 17 29.16 33.03 1.59
C ASN A 17 29.20 34.25 0.67
N GLN A 18 28.11 34.99 0.51
CA GLN A 18 28.15 36.42 0.21
C GLN A 18 27.09 37.18 1.01
N HIS A 19 27.61 38.20 1.70
CA HIS A 19 26.90 39.22 2.46
C HIS A 19 26.00 40.11 1.60
N SER A 20 24.79 40.45 2.06
CA SER A 20 24.27 41.80 1.87
C SER A 20 23.13 42.13 2.85
N ARG A 21 23.44 43.08 3.68
CA ARG A 21 22.71 44.28 4.18
C ARG A 21 21.24 44.16 4.55
N SER A 22 21.07 44.44 5.85
CA SER A 22 19.88 44.86 6.58
C SER A 22 19.08 46.00 5.92
N ASN A 23 17.75 45.89 5.96
CA ASN A 23 16.89 47.03 6.03
C ASN A 23 15.77 46.78 7.06
N THR A 24 15.83 47.59 8.11
CA THR A 24 14.88 47.79 9.16
C THR A 24 13.65 48.50 8.64
N PHE A 25 12.44 47.99 8.91
CA PHE A 25 11.23 48.79 8.96
C PHE A 25 10.52 48.58 10.30
N ARG A 26 10.45 49.72 10.99
CA ARG A 26 9.69 50.00 12.21
C ARG A 26 8.22 50.23 11.82
N SER A 27 7.26 49.66 12.48
CA SER A 27 5.91 50.21 12.52
C SER A 27 5.35 50.20 13.94
N GLN A 28 4.79 51.29 14.24
CA GLN A 28 4.29 51.77 15.52
C GLN A 28 3.05 51.03 15.99
N ALA A 29 2.94 50.95 17.29
CA ALA A 29 1.74 50.58 18.03
C ALA A 29 0.77 51.76 18.07
N SER A 30 -0.52 51.49 17.99
CA SER A 30 -1.56 52.34 18.57
C SER A 30 -2.62 51.43 19.20
N GLY A 31 -2.81 51.67 20.49
CA GLY A 31 -3.80 51.01 21.29
C GLY A 31 -5.14 51.73 21.24
N SER A 32 -6.18 51.04 21.60
CA SER A 32 -7.29 51.64 22.35
C SER A 32 -8.11 50.59 23.08
N SER A 33 -8.35 50.93 24.30
CA SER A 33 -9.11 50.30 25.37
C SER A 33 -10.63 50.35 25.12
N GLY A 34 -11.34 49.39 25.72
CA GLY A 34 -12.81 49.48 25.85
C GLY A 34 -13.36 48.37 26.74
N ASN A 35 -13.60 48.70 27.98
CA ASN A 35 -14.29 47.96 29.04
C ASN A 35 -15.80 47.84 28.77
N SER A 36 -16.45 46.74 29.26
CA SER A 36 -17.59 46.74 30.23
C SER A 36 -18.23 45.32 30.25
N ARG A 37 -18.18 44.68 31.30
CA ARG A 37 -19.05 44.42 32.49
C ARG A 37 -20.51 44.08 32.22
N GLN A 38 -20.88 42.99 32.85
CA GLN A 38 -22.02 42.61 33.73
C GLN A 38 -22.99 41.61 33.07
N SER A 39 -23.20 40.50 33.66
CA SER A 39 -23.85 40.01 34.91
C SER A 39 -25.24 39.42 34.62
N GLY A 40 -25.51 38.27 35.17
CA GLY A 40 -26.83 38.01 35.66
C GLY A 40 -27.43 36.62 35.53
N LYS A 41 -27.29 35.83 36.59
CA LYS A 41 -28.27 35.00 37.31
C LYS A 41 -29.07 33.90 36.63
N GLN A 42 -28.76 32.68 37.09
CA GLN A 42 -29.59 31.64 37.76
C GLN A 42 -31.06 31.44 37.34
N SER A 43 -31.42 30.20 37.02
CA SER A 43 -32.46 29.51 37.75
C SER A 43 -32.37 27.95 37.61
N LYS A 44 -32.68 27.29 38.70
CA LYS A 44 -32.71 25.86 38.97
C LYS A 44 -33.98 25.21 38.45
N SER A 45 -33.88 23.94 38.03
CA SER A 45 -34.77 22.81 38.35
C SER A 45 -34.20 21.58 37.68
N GLY A 46 -33.86 20.51 38.25
CA GLY A 46 -34.49 19.52 39.06
C GLY A 46 -35.01 18.38 38.20
N GLY A 47 -34.23 17.26 38.09
CA GLY A 47 -34.70 16.06 37.41
C GLY A 47 -33.64 14.96 37.45
N SER A 48 -33.71 14.09 38.43
CA SER A 48 -32.91 12.90 38.62
C SER A 48 -33.25 11.85 37.56
N GLY A 49 -32.24 11.39 36.85
CA GLY A 49 -32.34 10.23 36.00
C GLY A 49 -30.93 9.68 35.79
N THR A 50 -30.64 8.61 36.53
CA THR A 50 -29.41 7.82 36.38
C THR A 50 -29.33 7.22 34.98
N PRO A 51 -28.25 7.45 34.22
CA PRO A 51 -27.98 6.61 33.06
C PRO A 51 -27.20 5.38 33.52
N THR A 52 -27.84 4.22 33.39
CA THR A 52 -27.17 2.95 33.38
C THR A 52 -26.06 2.92 32.36
N SER A 53 -24.83 2.68 32.83
CA SER A 53 -23.67 2.50 32.01
C SER A 53 -23.87 1.33 31.03
N SER A 54 -24.02 1.62 29.76
CA SER A 54 -23.84 0.62 28.72
C SER A 54 -22.33 0.39 28.60
N ARG A 55 -21.81 -0.58 29.32
CA ARG A 55 -20.49 -1.17 29.11
C ARG A 55 -20.42 -1.58 27.62
N SER A 56 -19.49 -1.06 26.86
CA SER A 56 -19.32 -1.41 25.47
C SER A 56 -19.00 -2.91 25.35
N LYS A 57 -19.86 -3.65 24.70
CA LYS A 57 -19.70 -5.08 24.41
C LYS A 57 -18.48 -5.40 23.50
N PHE A 58 -17.70 -4.40 23.16
CA PHE A 58 -16.59 -4.53 22.22
C PHE A 58 -15.33 -5.15 22.83
N THR A 59 -15.08 -4.93 24.12
CA THR A 59 -13.91 -5.50 24.81
C THR A 59 -14.11 -6.97 25.23
N GLU A 60 -15.38 -7.37 25.46
CA GLU A 60 -15.69 -8.77 25.80
C GLU A 60 -15.75 -9.72 24.61
N GLN A 61 -15.98 -9.18 23.37
CA GLN A 61 -15.98 -10.01 22.14
C GLN A 61 -14.59 -10.39 21.64
N LEU A 62 -13.52 -9.76 22.12
CA LEU A 62 -12.16 -10.11 21.74
C LEU A 62 -11.64 -11.38 22.44
N ASP A 63 -12.21 -11.76 23.58
CA ASP A 63 -11.82 -12.95 24.35
C ASP A 63 -12.75 -14.16 24.14
N GLN A 64 -13.95 -13.95 23.61
CA GLN A 64 -14.84 -15.05 23.26
C GLN A 64 -14.60 -15.45 21.79
N GLY A 65 -14.09 -16.65 21.59
CA GLY A 65 -13.88 -17.21 20.26
C GLY A 65 -15.16 -17.16 19.43
N TYR A 66 -15.18 -16.34 18.39
CA TYR A 66 -16.27 -16.30 17.42
C TYR A 66 -16.42 -17.68 16.79
N VAL A 67 -17.51 -18.37 17.07
CA VAL A 67 -17.93 -19.58 16.36
C VAL A 67 -18.72 -19.11 15.14
N PRO A 68 -18.20 -19.30 13.91
CA PRO A 68 -18.95 -18.92 12.71
C PRO A 68 -20.24 -19.75 12.65
N SER A 69 -21.35 -19.10 12.34
CA SER A 69 -22.61 -19.80 12.03
C SER A 69 -22.35 -20.81 10.90
N PRO A 70 -22.90 -22.02 10.98
CA PRO A 70 -22.70 -23.03 9.95
C PRO A 70 -23.16 -22.47 8.60
N VAL A 71 -22.34 -22.68 7.58
CA VAL A 71 -22.69 -22.37 6.19
C VAL A 71 -23.98 -23.10 5.88
N PRO A 72 -25.06 -22.44 5.42
CA PRO A 72 -26.27 -23.13 5.03
C PRO A 72 -25.91 -24.23 4.02
N ALA A 73 -26.32 -25.45 4.29
CA ALA A 73 -26.16 -26.55 3.36
C ALA A 73 -26.74 -26.14 2.00
N ILE A 74 -25.94 -26.20 0.95
CA ILE A 74 -26.39 -25.92 -0.42
C ILE A 74 -27.39 -27.02 -0.75
N ALA A 75 -28.67 -26.69 -0.87
CA ALA A 75 -29.69 -27.62 -1.29
C ALA A 75 -29.30 -28.26 -2.62
N PRO A 76 -29.61 -29.55 -2.85
CA PRO A 76 -29.36 -30.19 -4.12
C PRO A 76 -30.08 -29.40 -5.24
N ALA A 77 -29.37 -29.16 -6.34
CA ALA A 77 -29.82 -28.32 -7.42
C ALA A 77 -31.15 -28.84 -8.00
N ALA A 78 -32.24 -28.11 -7.81
CA ALA A 78 -33.39 -28.20 -8.69
C ALA A 78 -32.96 -27.80 -10.10
N ALA A 79 -33.59 -28.37 -11.13
CA ALA A 79 -33.29 -28.06 -12.53
C ALA A 79 -33.29 -26.54 -12.73
N VAL A 80 -32.10 -25.97 -13.03
CA VAL A 80 -31.88 -24.53 -13.09
C VAL A 80 -32.09 -24.10 -14.53
N ASP A 81 -32.92 -23.09 -14.73
CA ASP A 81 -33.02 -22.35 -15.95
C ASP A 81 -31.64 -21.77 -16.34
N LEU A 82 -31.06 -22.26 -17.41
CA LEU A 82 -29.70 -21.93 -17.86
C LEU A 82 -29.50 -20.43 -18.21
N HIS A 83 -30.60 -19.68 -18.29
CA HIS A 83 -30.61 -18.24 -18.59
C HIS A 83 -30.76 -17.35 -17.36
N ARG A 84 -30.92 -17.93 -16.18
CA ARG A 84 -31.07 -17.15 -14.95
C ARG A 84 -29.72 -16.91 -14.31
N ARG A 85 -29.29 -15.65 -14.28
CA ARG A 85 -28.13 -15.23 -13.47
C ARG A 85 -28.35 -15.66 -12.02
N PRO A 86 -27.35 -16.25 -11.35
CA PRO A 86 -27.46 -16.43 -9.92
C PRO A 86 -27.57 -15.05 -9.28
N THR A 87 -28.74 -14.71 -8.77
CA THR A 87 -28.90 -13.50 -7.96
C THR A 87 -28.10 -13.73 -6.67
N TYR A 88 -27.05 -12.93 -6.50
CA TYR A 88 -26.36 -12.82 -5.23
C TYR A 88 -27.34 -12.23 -4.21
N GLN A 89 -27.95 -13.07 -3.41
CA GLN A 89 -28.61 -12.58 -2.20
C GLN A 89 -27.51 -12.22 -1.23
N SER A 90 -27.22 -10.94 -1.10
CA SER A 90 -26.56 -10.38 0.06
C SER A 90 -27.36 -10.91 1.25
N THR A 91 -26.80 -11.89 1.94
CA THR A 91 -27.29 -12.17 3.28
C THR A 91 -27.05 -10.88 4.05
N GLY A 92 -28.12 -10.20 4.43
CA GLY A 92 -28.11 -8.91 5.12
C GLY A 92 -27.54 -8.98 6.54
N SER A 93 -26.53 -9.78 6.71
CA SER A 93 -25.64 -9.75 7.84
C SER A 93 -24.94 -8.40 7.77
N SER A 94 -25.42 -7.48 8.57
CA SER A 94 -24.67 -6.30 8.94
C SER A 94 -23.27 -6.76 9.29
N SER A 95 -22.34 -6.60 8.37
CA SER A 95 -20.98 -6.93 8.68
C SER A 95 -20.53 -5.93 9.72
N THR A 96 -20.26 -6.44 10.87
CA THR A 96 -19.55 -5.75 11.95
C THR A 96 -18.06 -5.59 11.60
N LEU A 97 -17.68 -5.86 10.35
CA LEU A 97 -16.31 -5.72 9.90
C LEU A 97 -16.03 -4.25 9.64
N VAL A 98 -15.01 -3.77 10.30
CA VAL A 98 -14.34 -2.53 9.99
C VAL A 98 -13.99 -2.50 8.51
N GLY A 99 -14.31 -1.42 7.82
CA GLY A 99 -14.11 -1.32 6.37
C GLY A 99 -15.30 -1.73 5.52
N SER A 100 -16.21 -2.58 6.00
CA SER A 100 -17.30 -3.10 5.17
C SER A 100 -18.30 -2.05 4.68
N ALA A 101 -18.54 -1.00 5.46
CA ALA A 101 -19.35 0.14 5.02
C ALA A 101 -18.63 0.97 3.96
N LEU A 102 -17.30 1.09 4.09
CA LEU A 102 -16.43 1.75 3.12
C LEU A 102 -16.31 0.92 1.85
N GLU A 103 -16.09 -0.41 1.96
CA GLU A 103 -16.07 -1.33 0.82
C GLU A 103 -17.38 -1.24 0.01
N ARG A 104 -18.54 -1.21 0.69
CA ARG A 104 -19.82 -1.03 0.02
C ARG A 104 -19.94 0.33 -0.67
N LYS A 105 -19.51 1.41 -0.01
CA LYS A 105 -19.59 2.75 -0.56
C LYS A 105 -18.65 2.93 -1.76
N ILE A 106 -17.45 2.36 -1.70
CA ILE A 106 -16.50 2.36 -2.82
C ILE A 106 -17.09 1.61 -4.01
N ASN A 107 -17.65 0.41 -3.77
CA ASN A 107 -18.25 -0.41 -4.82
C ASN A 107 -19.59 0.12 -5.38
N ASP A 108 -20.22 1.09 -4.75
CA ASP A 108 -21.44 1.74 -5.27
C ASP A 108 -21.14 2.91 -6.21
N GLN A 109 -19.92 3.41 -6.25
CA GLN A 109 -19.47 4.41 -7.23
C GLN A 109 -18.99 3.70 -8.48
N ASP A 110 -19.38 4.20 -9.65
CA ASP A 110 -18.84 3.74 -10.94
C ASP A 110 -17.45 4.37 -11.16
N PRO A 111 -16.35 3.62 -11.00
CA PRO A 111 -15.01 4.17 -11.12
C PRO A 111 -14.64 4.51 -12.58
N TYR A 112 -15.42 4.07 -13.55
CA TYR A 112 -15.14 4.31 -14.98
C TYR A 112 -16.01 5.40 -15.58
N GLN A 113 -16.91 6.00 -14.80
CA GLN A 113 -17.71 7.12 -15.27
C GLN A 113 -16.82 8.36 -15.46
N LYS A 114 -16.78 8.90 -16.66
CA LYS A 114 -16.14 10.20 -16.92
C LYS A 114 -16.93 11.31 -16.24
N HIS A 115 -16.24 12.08 -15.40
CA HIS A 115 -16.82 13.24 -14.74
C HIS A 115 -16.41 14.50 -15.49
N ASP A 116 -17.38 15.36 -15.81
CA ASP A 116 -17.06 16.71 -16.31
C ASP A 116 -16.38 17.53 -15.18
N THR A 117 -15.11 17.83 -15.37
CA THR A 117 -14.30 18.56 -14.42
C THR A 117 -14.22 20.07 -14.70
N THR A 118 -14.94 20.57 -15.70
CA THR A 118 -14.87 21.96 -16.19
C THR A 118 -15.09 22.97 -15.07
N GLU A 119 -16.14 22.82 -14.28
CA GLU A 119 -16.45 23.76 -13.18
C GLU A 119 -15.38 23.75 -12.09
N ARG A 120 -14.88 22.53 -11.73
CA ARG A 120 -13.83 22.36 -10.72
C ARG A 120 -12.53 23.03 -11.16
N LEU A 121 -12.13 22.85 -12.41
CA LEU A 121 -10.93 23.46 -12.97
C LEU A 121 -11.06 24.98 -13.07
N ASN A 122 -12.21 25.51 -13.47
CA ASN A 122 -12.45 26.94 -13.54
C ASN A 122 -12.38 27.57 -12.14
N ALA A 123 -13.04 26.97 -11.14
CA ALA A 123 -12.98 27.44 -9.76
C ALA A 123 -11.54 27.45 -9.20
N LEU A 124 -10.75 26.42 -9.50
CA LEU A 124 -9.33 26.36 -9.11
C LEU A 124 -8.51 27.47 -9.81
N ARG A 125 -8.72 27.68 -11.11
CA ARG A 125 -8.01 28.71 -11.88
C ARG A 125 -8.28 30.12 -11.37
N GLU A 126 -9.50 30.41 -10.88
CA GLU A 126 -9.79 31.71 -10.24
C GLU A 126 -8.98 31.89 -8.95
N LEU A 127 -8.78 30.83 -8.15
CA LEU A 127 -7.89 30.90 -6.99
C LEU A 127 -6.42 31.04 -7.40
N MET A 128 -5.99 30.31 -8.43
CA MET A 128 -4.64 30.43 -8.97
C MET A 128 -4.35 31.84 -9.46
N LYS A 129 -5.32 32.49 -10.14
CA LYS A 129 -5.21 33.89 -10.59
C LYS A 129 -5.07 34.86 -9.43
N LYS A 130 -5.85 34.66 -8.35
CA LYS A 130 -5.76 35.47 -7.13
C LYS A 130 -4.38 35.40 -6.47
N ASP A 131 -3.76 34.21 -6.46
CA ASP A 131 -2.45 33.97 -5.85
C ASP A 131 -1.29 34.14 -6.84
N ASP A 132 -1.58 34.60 -8.07
CA ASP A 132 -0.61 34.77 -9.19
C ASP A 132 0.19 33.50 -9.46
N LEU A 133 -0.50 32.37 -9.63
CA LEU A 133 0.09 31.05 -9.91
C LEU A 133 0.01 30.72 -11.39
N ASP A 134 1.10 30.23 -11.97
CA ASP A 134 1.13 29.68 -13.33
C ASP A 134 0.71 28.21 -13.37
N TYR A 135 1.05 27.48 -12.31
CA TYR A 135 0.71 26.07 -12.12
C TYR A 135 0.22 25.82 -10.68
N TYR A 136 -0.67 24.86 -10.53
CA TYR A 136 -1.02 24.27 -9.24
C TYR A 136 -0.90 22.75 -9.30
N VAL A 137 -0.19 22.16 -8.32
CA VAL A 137 0.11 20.73 -8.27
C VAL A 137 -0.71 20.07 -7.18
N VAL A 138 -1.40 18.98 -7.52
CA VAL A 138 -2.22 18.19 -6.60
C VAL A 138 -1.73 16.74 -6.62
N PRO A 139 -0.90 16.33 -5.65
CA PRO A 139 -0.44 14.96 -5.50
C PRO A 139 -1.56 13.99 -5.08
N SER A 140 -1.31 12.69 -5.20
CA SER A 140 -2.18 11.65 -4.62
C SER A 140 -2.08 11.60 -3.11
N GLU A 141 -0.89 11.79 -2.58
CA GLU A 141 -0.54 11.61 -1.18
C GLU A 141 -1.25 12.61 -0.26
N ASP A 142 -1.48 12.20 0.99
CA ASP A 142 -1.95 13.05 2.07
C ASP A 142 -0.77 13.71 2.84
N ALA A 143 -1.06 14.35 3.98
CA ALA A 143 -0.05 15.00 4.81
C ALA A 143 0.92 14.04 5.52
N HIS A 144 0.68 12.75 5.42
CA HIS A 144 1.46 11.67 6.01
C HIS A 144 2.24 10.85 4.97
N GLY A 145 2.09 11.18 3.68
CA GLY A 145 2.68 10.44 2.58
C GLY A 145 2.04 9.07 2.36
N SER A 146 0.75 8.93 2.70
CA SER A 146 0.01 7.69 2.53
C SER A 146 -0.22 7.38 1.05
N GLU A 147 -0.07 6.11 0.65
CA GLU A 147 -0.39 5.63 -0.70
C GLU A 147 -1.90 5.56 -0.91
N TYR A 148 -2.60 4.80 -0.06
CA TYR A 148 -4.06 4.89 0.06
C TYR A 148 -4.38 6.04 1.01
N VAL A 149 -5.30 6.90 0.61
CA VAL A 149 -5.69 8.08 1.39
C VAL A 149 -7.13 7.98 1.86
N ALA A 150 -7.44 8.65 2.97
CA ALA A 150 -8.82 8.78 3.43
C ALA A 150 -9.69 9.45 2.36
N VAL A 151 -10.99 9.14 2.35
CA VAL A 151 -11.94 9.74 1.39
C VAL A 151 -11.88 11.27 1.44
N SER A 152 -11.66 11.85 2.62
CA SER A 152 -11.47 13.30 2.82
C SER A 152 -10.19 13.86 2.20
N ASP A 153 -9.23 13.02 1.84
CA ASP A 153 -7.94 13.44 1.30
C ASP A 153 -7.76 13.09 -0.19
N LYS A 154 -8.79 12.55 -0.86
CA LYS A 154 -8.83 12.21 -2.29
C LYS A 154 -8.91 13.45 -3.22
N ARG A 155 -8.07 14.45 -2.97
CA ARG A 155 -8.08 15.75 -3.69
C ARG A 155 -7.79 15.59 -5.17
N ARG A 156 -6.78 14.78 -5.53
CA ARG A 156 -6.40 14.51 -6.90
C ARG A 156 -7.52 13.77 -7.64
N GLU A 157 -8.14 12.77 -7.00
CA GLU A 157 -9.30 12.06 -7.53
C GLU A 157 -10.47 13.01 -7.76
N TRP A 158 -10.79 13.85 -6.77
CA TRP A 158 -11.89 14.81 -6.90
C TRP A 158 -11.68 15.80 -8.05
N ILE A 159 -10.49 16.39 -8.21
CA ILE A 159 -10.26 17.40 -9.25
C ILE A 159 -10.17 16.81 -10.65
N SER A 160 -9.71 15.56 -10.81
CA SER A 160 -9.43 14.95 -12.11
C SER A 160 -10.43 13.87 -12.54
N GLY A 161 -11.23 13.32 -11.62
CA GLY A 161 -12.04 12.13 -11.87
C GLY A 161 -11.24 10.81 -11.96
N PHE A 162 -9.91 10.86 -11.86
CA PHE A 162 -9.07 9.68 -11.93
C PHE A 162 -8.95 8.99 -10.57
N THR A 163 -9.28 7.70 -10.47
CA THR A 163 -9.37 6.96 -9.20
C THR A 163 -8.13 6.12 -8.87
N GLY A 164 -7.19 5.90 -9.79
CA GLY A 164 -5.97 5.11 -9.53
C GLY A 164 -5.18 5.63 -8.30
N SER A 165 -4.49 4.76 -7.58
CA SER A 165 -3.82 5.15 -6.32
C SER A 165 -2.60 6.06 -6.53
N ALA A 166 -1.96 6.04 -7.69
CA ALA A 166 -0.78 6.83 -7.99
C ALA A 166 -1.00 7.80 -9.16
N GLY A 167 -0.60 9.06 -8.98
CA GLY A 167 -0.65 10.09 -10.01
C GLY A 167 -0.64 11.49 -9.43
N VAL A 168 -0.23 12.46 -10.23
CA VAL A 168 -0.18 13.86 -9.85
C VAL A 168 -0.90 14.71 -10.89
N ALA A 169 -1.87 15.51 -10.42
CA ALA A 169 -2.55 16.47 -11.27
C ALA A 169 -1.74 17.79 -11.30
N ILE A 170 -1.44 18.28 -12.52
CA ILE A 170 -0.74 19.54 -12.75
C ILE A 170 -1.66 20.44 -13.57
N ILE A 171 -2.16 21.49 -12.96
CA ILE A 171 -3.11 22.41 -13.58
C ILE A 171 -2.38 23.72 -13.91
N SER A 172 -2.41 24.12 -15.18
CA SER A 172 -1.97 25.45 -15.62
C SER A 172 -3.14 26.41 -15.78
N LYS A 173 -2.84 27.66 -16.13
CA LYS A 173 -3.87 28.67 -16.43
C LYS A 173 -4.85 28.24 -17.51
N THR A 174 -4.42 27.39 -18.44
CA THR A 174 -5.23 26.98 -19.61
C THR A 174 -5.42 25.49 -19.77
N THR A 175 -4.49 24.67 -19.25
CA THR A 175 -4.44 23.21 -19.51
C THR A 175 -4.35 22.46 -18.19
N ALA A 176 -4.84 21.22 -18.19
CA ALA A 176 -4.69 20.30 -17.06
C ALA A 176 -4.02 19.01 -17.51
N TYR A 177 -3.13 18.48 -16.70
CA TYR A 177 -2.36 17.27 -16.95
C TYR A 177 -2.49 16.31 -15.78
N LEU A 178 -2.64 15.01 -16.08
CA LEU A 178 -2.46 13.94 -15.12
C LEU A 178 -1.19 13.18 -15.48
N VAL A 179 -0.21 13.18 -14.60
CA VAL A 179 1.01 12.37 -14.73
C VAL A 179 0.85 11.14 -13.87
N THR A 180 0.91 9.94 -14.48
CA THR A 180 0.81 8.67 -13.75
C THR A 180 1.70 7.61 -14.41
N ASP A 181 1.95 6.50 -13.71
CA ASP A 181 2.83 5.42 -14.18
C ASP A 181 2.08 4.35 -14.99
N SER A 182 2.83 3.39 -15.51
CA SER A 182 2.36 2.36 -16.45
C SER A 182 1.23 1.48 -15.93
N ARG A 183 1.05 1.35 -14.63
CA ARG A 183 -0.04 0.58 -14.01
C ARG A 183 -1.40 1.18 -14.31
N TYR A 184 -1.45 2.50 -14.58
CA TYR A 184 -2.67 3.29 -14.65
C TYR A 184 -2.91 4.00 -15.99
N TRP A 185 -2.00 3.92 -16.97
CA TRP A 185 -2.18 4.66 -18.24
C TRP A 185 -3.50 4.37 -18.95
N LEU A 186 -3.87 3.08 -19.04
CA LEU A 186 -5.13 2.68 -19.70
C LEU A 186 -6.36 3.14 -18.89
N GLN A 187 -6.33 2.97 -17.57
CA GLN A 187 -7.39 3.46 -16.69
C GLN A 187 -7.56 4.97 -16.82
N ALA A 188 -6.47 5.74 -16.80
CA ALA A 188 -6.50 7.19 -16.94
C ALA A 188 -7.13 7.62 -18.29
N ARG A 189 -6.81 6.93 -19.41
CA ARG A 189 -7.43 7.20 -20.72
C ARG A 189 -8.95 6.99 -20.71
N THR A 190 -9.42 6.05 -19.91
CA THR A 190 -10.85 5.74 -19.79
C THR A 190 -11.57 6.77 -18.91
N GLN A 191 -10.97 7.19 -17.80
CA GLN A 191 -11.61 8.01 -16.78
C GLN A 191 -11.51 9.52 -17.02
N LEU A 192 -10.41 9.99 -17.62
CA LEU A 192 -10.20 11.43 -17.86
C LEU A 192 -11.17 11.98 -18.88
N ASP A 193 -11.76 13.14 -18.59
CA ASP A 193 -12.55 13.90 -19.54
C ASP A 193 -11.68 14.70 -20.53
N ASN A 194 -12.29 15.46 -21.42
CA ASN A 194 -11.60 16.21 -22.47
C ASN A 194 -10.79 17.41 -21.93
N ASN A 195 -10.92 17.76 -20.65
CA ASN A 195 -10.15 18.82 -20.02
C ASN A 195 -8.71 18.41 -19.66
N TRP A 196 -8.45 17.09 -19.63
CA TRP A 196 -7.19 16.53 -19.14
C TRP A 196 -6.33 15.93 -20.25
N ASN A 197 -5.04 16.11 -20.11
CA ASN A 197 -4.02 15.44 -20.92
C ASN A 197 -3.29 14.42 -20.06
N LEU A 198 -3.33 13.16 -20.48
CA LEU A 198 -2.53 12.10 -19.83
C LEU A 198 -1.05 12.28 -20.19
N VAL A 199 -0.21 12.20 -19.18
CA VAL A 199 1.26 12.16 -19.31
C VAL A 199 1.74 10.82 -18.75
N GLU A 200 2.35 10.03 -19.62
CA GLU A 200 2.83 8.68 -19.30
C GLU A 200 4.23 8.76 -18.66
N GLY A 201 4.26 8.87 -17.32
CA GLY A 201 5.50 8.88 -16.54
C GLY A 201 6.25 7.55 -16.65
N GLY A 202 7.55 7.59 -16.93
CA GLY A 202 8.39 6.41 -17.14
C GLY A 202 8.28 5.75 -18.51
N SER A 203 7.53 6.34 -19.46
CA SER A 203 7.47 5.85 -20.84
C SER A 203 8.79 6.12 -21.60
N VAL A 204 9.07 5.28 -22.60
CA VAL A 204 10.29 5.44 -23.42
C VAL A 204 10.26 6.78 -24.19
N GLY A 205 11.24 7.64 -23.92
CA GLY A 205 11.32 8.99 -24.51
C GLY A 205 10.39 10.02 -23.89
N GLY A 206 9.60 9.63 -22.89
CA GLY A 206 8.76 10.52 -22.07
C GLY A 206 9.45 11.00 -20.79
N PRO A 207 8.77 11.80 -19.97
CA PRO A 207 9.29 12.22 -18.67
C PRO A 207 9.39 11.03 -17.71
N THR A 208 10.40 11.04 -16.84
CA THR A 208 10.58 10.00 -15.82
C THR A 208 9.41 10.02 -14.83
N ASP A 209 9.03 11.22 -14.39
CA ASP A 209 7.94 11.45 -13.44
C ASP A 209 7.31 12.86 -13.64
N TRP A 210 6.44 13.23 -12.69
CA TRP A 210 5.78 14.53 -12.72
C TRP A 210 6.72 15.71 -12.47
N ILE A 211 7.86 15.52 -11.78
CA ILE A 211 8.85 16.57 -11.52
C ILE A 211 9.54 16.92 -12.83
N ASP A 212 10.06 15.91 -13.54
CA ASP A 212 10.68 16.10 -14.87
C ASP A 212 9.71 16.80 -15.83
N PHE A 213 8.46 16.35 -15.86
CA PHE A 213 7.42 16.93 -16.70
C PHE A 213 7.17 18.41 -16.39
N LEU A 214 7.04 18.76 -15.10
CA LEU A 214 6.78 20.12 -14.64
C LEU A 214 7.98 21.03 -14.92
N VAL A 215 9.19 20.61 -14.53
CA VAL A 215 10.43 21.38 -14.70
C VAL A 215 10.72 21.64 -16.17
N ALA A 216 10.44 20.72 -17.08
CA ALA A 216 10.61 20.94 -18.52
C ALA A 216 9.76 22.12 -19.04
N ARG A 217 8.61 22.41 -18.42
CA ARG A 217 7.63 23.43 -18.83
C ARG A 217 7.67 24.72 -18.01
N ALA A 218 8.09 24.63 -16.76
CA ALA A 218 8.11 25.74 -15.83
C ALA A 218 9.35 26.62 -16.04
N LYS A 219 9.23 27.63 -16.87
CA LYS A 219 10.23 28.69 -17.03
C LYS A 219 9.65 30.01 -16.50
N ASP A 220 10.39 30.71 -15.65
CA ASP A 220 10.00 31.99 -15.03
C ASP A 220 8.61 31.93 -14.39
N SER A 221 8.27 30.76 -13.80
CA SER A 221 6.92 30.44 -13.36
C SER A 221 6.80 30.37 -11.83
N ARG A 222 5.59 30.63 -11.35
CA ARG A 222 5.21 30.49 -9.95
C ARG A 222 4.31 29.27 -9.79
N ILE A 223 4.77 28.27 -9.05
CA ILE A 223 4.10 26.96 -8.91
C ILE A 223 3.54 26.82 -7.51
N GLY A 224 2.21 26.72 -7.40
CA GLY A 224 1.52 26.44 -6.15
C GLY A 224 1.49 24.94 -5.84
N ILE A 225 1.76 24.59 -4.59
CA ILE A 225 1.59 23.24 -4.05
C ILE A 225 1.37 23.31 -2.54
N ASP A 226 0.54 22.44 -1.99
CA ASP A 226 0.41 22.32 -0.55
C ASP A 226 1.65 21.63 0.03
N ALA A 227 2.43 22.37 0.82
CA ALA A 227 3.66 21.85 1.42
C ALA A 227 3.44 20.64 2.34
N ARG A 228 2.21 20.41 2.83
CA ARG A 228 1.87 19.24 3.64
C ARG A 228 1.82 17.98 2.80
N MET A 229 1.47 18.08 1.50
CA MET A 229 1.32 16.97 0.55
C MET A 229 2.60 16.73 -0.27
N LEU A 230 3.70 17.38 0.04
CA LEU A 230 4.97 17.27 -0.67
C LEU A 230 6.05 16.73 0.27
N ALA A 231 6.66 15.59 -0.07
CA ALA A 231 7.78 15.02 0.67
C ALA A 231 9.00 15.97 0.68
N HIS A 232 9.76 15.98 1.77
CA HIS A 232 10.94 16.84 1.92
C HIS A 232 11.94 16.66 0.76
N GLU A 233 12.29 15.41 0.43
CA GLU A 233 13.23 15.10 -0.64
C GLU A 233 12.75 15.60 -2.01
N LYS A 234 11.46 15.38 -2.34
CA LYS A 234 10.85 15.89 -3.57
C LYS A 234 10.84 17.42 -3.62
N ALA A 235 10.59 18.07 -2.47
CA ALA A 235 10.61 19.54 -2.39
C ALA A 235 12.01 20.11 -2.61
N VAL A 236 13.03 19.50 -2.01
CA VAL A 236 14.45 19.91 -2.20
C VAL A 236 14.88 19.76 -3.66
N LEU A 237 14.58 18.59 -4.26
CA LEU A 237 14.87 18.32 -5.66
C LEU A 237 14.18 19.34 -6.58
N LEU A 238 12.87 19.51 -6.41
CA LEU A 238 12.06 20.40 -7.23
C LEU A 238 12.49 21.86 -7.09
N ASN A 239 12.75 22.35 -5.86
CA ASN A 239 13.28 23.72 -5.66
C ASN A 239 14.61 23.93 -6.38
N SER A 240 15.54 22.95 -6.29
CA SER A 240 16.85 23.04 -6.95
C SER A 240 16.72 23.14 -8.47
N GLN A 241 15.86 22.32 -9.07
CA GLN A 241 15.66 22.29 -10.52
C GLN A 241 14.89 23.52 -11.03
N LEU A 242 13.89 23.99 -10.30
CA LEU A 242 13.11 25.17 -10.64
C LEU A 242 13.91 26.47 -10.55
N GLN A 243 14.81 26.58 -9.58
CA GLN A 243 15.68 27.76 -9.44
C GLN A 243 16.53 28.00 -10.70
N ALA A 244 17.03 26.91 -11.32
CA ALA A 244 17.77 26.99 -12.58
C ALA A 244 16.93 27.48 -13.77
N LYS A 245 15.60 27.46 -13.65
CA LYS A 245 14.63 27.92 -14.65
C LYS A 245 14.05 29.31 -14.36
N GLY A 246 14.52 30.01 -13.31
CA GLY A 246 13.93 31.26 -12.86
C GLY A 246 12.58 31.08 -12.14
N SER A 247 12.19 29.85 -11.86
CA SER A 247 10.88 29.47 -11.30
C SER A 247 10.97 29.18 -9.81
N LYS A 248 9.84 29.27 -9.09
CA LYS A 248 9.81 29.08 -7.66
C LYS A 248 8.51 28.41 -7.19
N LEU A 249 8.62 27.64 -6.10
CA LEU A 249 7.47 27.10 -5.40
C LEU A 249 6.81 28.19 -4.52
N PHE A 250 5.49 28.10 -4.46
CA PHE A 250 4.64 28.89 -3.57
C PHE A 250 3.75 27.93 -2.78
N TYR A 251 3.62 28.16 -1.49
CA TYR A 251 2.85 27.32 -0.57
C TYR A 251 1.65 28.12 -0.06
N PRO A 252 0.46 27.97 -0.66
CA PRO A 252 -0.75 28.60 -0.17
C PRO A 252 -1.01 28.21 1.29
N PRO A 253 -1.53 29.11 2.12
CA PRO A 253 -1.79 28.82 3.55
C PRO A 253 -2.87 27.75 3.75
N GLN A 254 -3.73 27.57 2.76
CA GLN A 254 -4.74 26.51 2.68
C GLN A 254 -4.62 25.77 1.36
N ASN A 255 -5.00 24.49 1.33
CA ASN A 255 -5.06 23.73 0.09
C ASN A 255 -6.17 24.31 -0.80
N LEU A 256 -5.82 24.70 -2.05
CA LEU A 256 -6.79 25.36 -2.93
C LEU A 256 -7.95 24.43 -3.32
N ILE A 257 -7.72 23.10 -3.36
CA ILE A 257 -8.80 22.14 -3.59
C ILE A 257 -9.80 22.14 -2.42
N ASP A 258 -9.32 22.20 -1.18
CA ASP A 258 -10.19 22.21 -0.01
C ASP A 258 -11.10 23.46 0.05
N LEU A 259 -10.71 24.56 -0.60
CA LEU A 259 -11.51 25.78 -0.68
C LEU A 259 -12.68 25.68 -1.67
N ILE A 260 -12.56 24.80 -2.69
CA ILE A 260 -13.57 24.65 -3.73
C ILE A 260 -14.37 23.35 -3.62
N TRP A 261 -13.89 22.36 -2.86
CA TRP A 261 -14.56 21.08 -2.64
C TRP A 261 -15.64 21.21 -1.54
N LYS A 262 -16.82 21.70 -1.93
CA LYS A 262 -17.91 22.05 -0.99
C LYS A 262 -18.48 20.88 -0.22
N ASP A 263 -18.57 19.73 -0.86
CA ASP A 263 -19.11 18.47 -0.33
C ASP A 263 -18.01 17.52 0.17
N LYS A 264 -16.85 18.06 0.53
CA LYS A 264 -15.71 17.31 1.03
C LYS A 264 -16.11 16.47 2.25
N PRO A 265 -15.92 15.13 2.20
CA PRO A 265 -16.23 14.27 3.35
C PRO A 265 -15.42 14.65 4.59
N PRO A 266 -15.97 14.56 5.79
CA PRO A 266 -15.21 14.75 7.02
C PRO A 266 -14.21 13.61 7.23
N ARG A 267 -13.17 13.85 8.01
CA ARG A 267 -12.26 12.80 8.48
C ARG A 267 -13.00 11.81 9.37
N SER A 268 -12.58 10.54 9.32
CA SER A 268 -13.08 9.49 10.21
C SER A 268 -12.86 9.86 11.67
N LYS A 269 -13.83 9.52 12.52
CA LYS A 269 -13.76 9.61 13.98
C LYS A 269 -13.80 8.22 14.63
N GLU A 270 -13.64 7.16 13.84
CA GLU A 270 -13.60 5.80 14.36
C GLU A 270 -12.48 5.68 15.41
N PRO A 271 -12.76 5.01 16.52
CA PRO A 271 -11.80 4.90 17.61
C PRO A 271 -10.58 4.07 17.22
N VAL A 272 -9.42 4.45 17.72
CA VAL A 272 -8.24 3.61 17.69
C VAL A 272 -8.33 2.53 18.78
N TYR A 273 -7.61 1.43 18.57
CA TYR A 273 -7.59 0.30 19.50
C TYR A 273 -6.19 -0.29 19.66
N VAL A 274 -5.95 -0.92 20.80
CA VAL A 274 -4.68 -1.58 21.12
C VAL A 274 -4.57 -2.91 20.38
N GLN A 275 -3.49 -3.10 19.65
CA GLN A 275 -3.15 -4.39 19.04
C GLN A 275 -2.50 -5.28 20.11
N PRO A 276 -3.10 -6.43 20.44
CA PRO A 276 -2.61 -7.29 21.51
C PRO A 276 -1.18 -7.80 21.30
N LEU A 277 -0.43 -7.95 22.39
CA LEU A 277 0.97 -8.42 22.40
C LEU A 277 1.15 -9.78 21.71
N LYS A 278 0.14 -10.67 21.80
CA LYS A 278 0.13 -11.98 21.13
C LYS A 278 0.22 -11.91 19.61
N TYR A 279 0.02 -10.71 19.00
CA TYR A 279 0.15 -10.46 17.57
C TYR A 279 1.34 -9.56 17.24
N THR A 280 1.73 -8.66 18.16
CA THR A 280 2.81 -7.70 17.93
C THR A 280 4.19 -8.20 18.35
N GLY A 281 4.24 -9.20 19.25
CA GLY A 281 5.46 -9.84 19.73
C GLY A 281 6.40 -8.97 20.56
N MET A 282 6.21 -7.64 20.55
CA MET A 282 7.03 -6.69 21.30
C MET A 282 6.17 -5.57 21.89
N GLU A 283 6.34 -5.29 23.16
CA GLU A 283 5.64 -4.23 23.88
C GLU A 283 6.03 -2.84 23.34
N ALA A 284 5.09 -1.91 23.32
CA ALA A 284 5.33 -0.55 22.80
C ALA A 284 6.37 0.22 23.64
N ASN A 285 6.39 0.03 24.96
CA ASN A 285 7.41 0.63 25.83
C ASN A 285 8.85 0.21 25.44
N LYS A 286 9.05 -1.05 25.03
CA LYS A 286 10.35 -1.55 24.54
C LYS A 286 10.71 -0.93 23.20
N LYS A 287 9.75 -0.77 22.30
CA LYS A 287 9.96 -0.08 21.00
C LYS A 287 10.31 1.38 21.21
N LEU A 288 9.58 2.07 22.11
CA LEU A 288 9.87 3.47 22.48
C LEU A 288 11.23 3.62 23.14
N ALA A 289 11.61 2.72 24.06
CA ALA A 289 12.93 2.71 24.68
C ALA A 289 14.04 2.57 23.64
N LYS A 290 13.91 1.58 22.74
CA LYS A 290 14.85 1.37 21.63
C LYS A 290 14.97 2.62 20.74
N LEU A 291 13.86 3.32 20.47
CA LEU A 291 13.87 4.55 19.69
C LEU A 291 14.55 5.70 20.43
N LYS A 292 14.31 5.86 21.73
CA LYS A 292 14.98 6.85 22.57
C LYS A 292 16.50 6.62 22.63
N ASP A 293 16.93 5.37 22.75
CA ASP A 293 18.36 5.02 22.74
C ASP A 293 18.99 5.27 21.37
N TRP A 294 18.27 4.98 20.27
CA TRP A 294 18.73 5.30 18.93
C TRP A 294 18.88 6.82 18.72
N ILE A 295 17.96 7.65 19.21
CA ILE A 295 18.04 9.12 19.14
C ILE A 295 19.30 9.61 19.88
N LYS A 296 19.54 9.11 21.10
CA LYS A 296 20.72 9.48 21.90
C LYS A 296 22.04 9.09 21.24
N ALA A 297 22.05 8.00 20.48
CA ALA A 297 23.22 7.52 19.76
C ALA A 297 23.54 8.30 18.48
N GLN A 298 22.63 9.17 18.01
CA GLN A 298 22.88 9.94 16.79
C GLN A 298 23.95 11.01 17.03
N PRO A 299 24.94 11.14 16.11
CA PRO A 299 25.99 12.14 16.23
C PRO A 299 25.41 13.56 16.11
N PRO A 300 26.05 14.55 16.75
CA PRO A 300 25.70 15.94 16.56
C PRO A 300 25.97 16.38 15.10
N THR A 301 25.16 17.31 14.61
CA THR A 301 25.37 17.90 13.27
C THR A 301 26.41 19.01 13.38
N VAL A 302 27.66 18.66 13.16
CA VAL A 302 28.81 19.59 13.17
C VAL A 302 29.55 19.51 11.83
N PRO A 303 30.15 20.62 11.36
CA PRO A 303 31.05 20.54 10.20
C PRO A 303 32.23 19.60 10.51
N SER A 304 32.67 18.82 9.53
CA SER A 304 33.73 17.82 9.69
C SER A 304 35.09 18.41 10.14
N TYR A 305 35.29 19.71 9.86
CA TYR A 305 36.50 20.45 10.26
C TYR A 305 36.40 21.12 11.65
N SER A 306 35.24 21.04 12.30
CA SER A 306 35.04 21.68 13.61
C SER A 306 35.92 21.02 14.67
N LYS A 307 36.70 21.85 15.37
CA LYS A 307 37.49 21.44 16.53
C LYS A 307 36.84 21.83 17.87
N THR A 308 35.71 22.56 17.81
CA THR A 308 34.97 22.99 19.00
C THR A 308 33.98 21.92 19.42
N PRO A 309 33.71 21.71 20.71
CA PRO A 309 32.66 20.84 21.18
C PRO A 309 31.30 21.24 20.58
N PRO A 310 30.43 20.26 20.29
CA PRO A 310 29.12 20.58 19.76
C PRO A 310 28.28 21.38 20.75
N THR A 311 27.52 22.34 20.23
CA THR A 311 26.56 23.13 21.01
C THR A 311 25.25 22.36 21.17
N ALA A 312 24.40 22.74 22.14
CA ALA A 312 23.06 22.15 22.30
C ALA A 312 22.23 22.17 21.00
N ASN A 313 22.31 23.25 20.21
CA ASN A 313 21.61 23.37 18.92
C ASN A 313 22.07 22.38 17.82
N GLN A 314 23.18 21.73 18.00
CA GLN A 314 23.74 20.76 17.07
C GLN A 314 23.43 19.30 17.45
N MET A 315 22.94 19.06 18.66
CA MET A 315 22.56 17.75 19.19
C MET A 315 21.23 17.28 18.62
N GLN A 316 21.13 15.97 18.39
CA GLN A 316 19.84 15.34 18.05
C GLN A 316 19.06 15.13 19.35
N VAL A 317 17.89 15.75 19.49
CA VAL A 317 17.11 15.72 20.73
C VAL A 317 15.80 14.95 20.61
N GLY A 318 15.35 14.65 19.40
CA GLY A 318 14.11 13.91 19.18
C GLY A 318 13.86 13.61 17.71
N THR A 319 12.79 12.90 17.47
CA THR A 319 12.28 12.63 16.11
C THR A 319 10.79 12.93 16.03
N LEU A 320 10.33 13.45 14.87
CA LEU A 320 8.92 13.61 14.57
C LEU A 320 8.53 12.61 13.47
N ILE A 321 7.67 11.69 13.82
CA ILE A 321 7.18 10.61 12.96
C ILE A 321 5.86 11.02 12.37
N SER A 322 5.77 11.07 11.04
CA SER A 322 4.54 11.36 10.28
C SER A 322 3.95 10.12 9.58
N ASN A 323 4.76 9.10 9.29
CA ASN A 323 4.29 7.87 8.65
C ASN A 323 3.33 7.11 9.59
N LEU A 324 2.08 6.90 9.14
CA LEU A 324 1.01 6.34 9.95
C LEU A 324 1.27 4.88 10.35
N ALA A 325 1.83 4.06 9.46
CA ALA A 325 2.17 2.67 9.76
C ALA A 325 3.30 2.58 10.79
N CYS A 326 4.27 3.51 10.76
CA CYS A 326 5.34 3.60 11.77
C CYS A 326 4.78 3.96 13.14
N ILE A 327 3.86 4.93 13.22
CA ILE A 327 3.18 5.33 14.46
C ILE A 327 2.39 4.14 15.03
N ALA A 328 1.58 3.51 14.19
CA ALA A 328 0.76 2.36 14.55
C ALA A 328 1.63 1.18 15.06
N TRP A 329 2.75 0.91 14.40
CA TRP A 329 3.69 -0.16 14.81
C TRP A 329 4.40 0.16 16.12
N VAL A 330 4.93 1.37 16.29
CA VAL A 330 5.66 1.77 17.51
C VAL A 330 4.77 1.70 18.74
N LEU A 331 3.54 2.21 18.62
CA LEU A 331 2.58 2.29 19.72
C LEU A 331 1.72 1.03 19.91
N ASN A 332 1.84 0.02 19.05
CA ASN A 332 0.93 -1.13 19.02
C ASN A 332 -0.55 -0.70 18.97
N LEU A 333 -0.85 0.35 18.23
CA LEU A 333 -2.20 0.83 17.98
C LEU A 333 -2.63 0.55 16.55
N ARG A 334 -3.93 0.38 16.33
CA ARG A 334 -4.55 0.29 15.00
C ARG A 334 -5.76 1.20 14.94
N GLY A 335 -6.17 1.57 13.73
CA GLY A 335 -7.37 2.37 13.47
C GLY A 335 -7.83 2.17 12.04
N ASP A 336 -8.86 2.90 11.62
CA ASP A 336 -9.59 2.66 10.38
C ASP A 336 -9.80 3.96 9.59
N ASP A 337 -8.81 4.83 9.58
CA ASP A 337 -8.89 6.12 8.88
C ASP A 337 -8.59 6.00 7.39
N ILE A 338 -7.73 5.05 7.04
CA ILE A 338 -7.27 4.83 5.67
C ILE A 338 -7.88 3.53 5.15
N PRO A 339 -8.48 3.52 3.95
CA PRO A 339 -8.97 2.29 3.34
C PRO A 339 -7.89 1.21 3.32
N PHE A 340 -8.25 -0.02 3.65
CA PHE A 340 -7.40 -1.21 3.61
C PHE A 340 -6.24 -1.25 4.61
N ASN A 341 -5.80 -0.11 5.09
CA ASN A 341 -4.67 0.01 6.00
C ASN A 341 -5.16 0.26 7.43
N PRO A 342 -4.87 -0.62 8.41
CA PRO A 342 -5.35 -0.47 9.78
C PRO A 342 -4.54 0.59 10.55
N VAL A 343 -4.54 1.83 10.04
CA VAL A 343 -3.80 2.98 10.56
C VAL A 343 -4.73 4.15 10.85
N PHE A 344 -4.22 5.18 11.49
CA PHE A 344 -4.99 6.34 11.93
C PHE A 344 -4.17 7.63 11.80
N HIS A 345 -4.84 8.76 11.53
CA HIS A 345 -4.20 10.05 11.40
C HIS A 345 -3.63 10.53 12.74
N ALA A 346 -2.32 10.63 12.81
CA ALA A 346 -1.60 11.12 13.97
C ALA A 346 -0.19 11.59 13.60
N TYR A 347 0.42 12.38 14.48
CA TYR A 347 1.86 12.60 14.52
C TYR A 347 2.40 12.08 15.85
N LEU A 348 3.62 11.56 15.85
CA LEU A 348 4.27 11.11 17.08
C LEU A 348 5.62 11.78 17.22
N PHE A 349 5.79 12.57 18.28
CA PHE A 349 7.09 13.12 18.69
C PHE A 349 7.68 12.24 19.78
N VAL A 350 8.95 11.89 19.65
CA VAL A 350 9.70 11.14 20.67
C VAL A 350 11.03 11.83 20.91
N SER A 351 11.34 12.12 22.18
CA SER A 351 12.65 12.55 22.67
C SER A 351 13.18 11.58 23.72
N ALA A 352 14.34 11.85 24.29
CA ALA A 352 14.88 11.06 25.39
C ALA A 352 13.92 11.01 26.59
N GLU A 353 13.25 12.13 26.89
CA GLU A 353 12.42 12.32 28.08
C GLU A 353 10.95 12.01 27.85
N GLN A 354 10.41 12.35 26.69
CA GLN A 354 8.96 12.33 26.44
C GLN A 354 8.59 11.66 25.13
N ALA A 355 7.34 11.21 25.05
CA ALA A 355 6.66 10.82 23.83
C ALA A 355 5.30 11.50 23.80
N ILE A 356 4.94 12.16 22.69
CA ILE A 356 3.70 12.91 22.53
C ILE A 356 3.00 12.44 21.26
N LEU A 357 1.77 11.93 21.40
CA LEU A 357 0.90 11.55 20.30
C LEU A 357 -0.08 12.70 20.03
N PHE A 358 0.00 13.27 18.81
CA PHE A 358 -0.94 14.28 18.33
C PHE A 358 -2.03 13.56 17.53
N ILE A 359 -3.24 13.52 18.08
CA ILE A 359 -4.37 12.75 17.54
C ILE A 359 -5.70 13.43 17.86
N ASP A 360 -6.73 13.25 17.01
CA ASP A 360 -8.08 13.73 17.31
C ASP A 360 -8.58 13.07 18.63
N PRO A 361 -8.95 13.84 19.65
CA PRO A 361 -9.43 13.32 20.92
C PRO A 361 -10.65 12.41 20.80
N ALA A 362 -11.48 12.59 19.77
CA ALA A 362 -12.67 11.78 19.53
C ALA A 362 -12.34 10.30 19.24
N LYS A 363 -11.09 9.99 18.85
CA LYS A 363 -10.62 8.62 18.57
C LYS A 363 -10.13 7.87 19.80
N ILE A 364 -9.99 8.53 20.92
CA ILE A 364 -9.40 7.96 22.13
C ILE A 364 -10.50 7.47 23.06
N THR A 365 -10.60 6.17 23.19
CA THR A 365 -11.43 5.52 24.23
C THR A 365 -10.73 5.54 25.59
N GLU A 366 -11.46 5.34 26.68
CA GLU A 366 -10.89 5.26 28.02
C GLU A 366 -9.77 4.22 28.11
N GLY A 367 -9.98 3.02 27.57
CA GLY A 367 -8.96 1.96 27.57
C GLY A 367 -7.71 2.29 26.76
N VAL A 368 -7.84 3.08 25.66
CA VAL A 368 -6.67 3.56 24.92
C VAL A 368 -5.95 4.66 25.70
N ASP A 369 -6.66 5.54 26.39
CA ASP A 369 -6.06 6.59 27.24
C ASP A 369 -5.27 5.97 28.40
N GLU A 370 -5.82 4.95 29.06
CA GLU A 370 -5.12 4.17 30.10
C GLU A 370 -3.89 3.47 29.53
N TYR A 371 -4.00 2.87 28.36
CA TYR A 371 -2.88 2.24 27.68
C TYR A 371 -1.76 3.24 27.37
N LEU A 372 -2.07 4.42 26.80
CA LEU A 372 -1.08 5.45 26.52
C LEU A 372 -0.38 5.93 27.79
N LYS A 373 -1.11 6.12 28.89
CA LYS A 373 -0.55 6.43 30.22
C LYS A 373 0.41 5.32 30.70
N SER A 374 0.03 4.06 30.51
CA SER A 374 0.85 2.91 30.96
C SER A 374 2.20 2.80 30.22
N ILE A 375 2.29 3.34 29.02
CA ILE A 375 3.54 3.40 28.22
C ILE A 375 4.18 4.80 28.21
N ASN A 376 3.75 5.70 29.10
CA ASN A 376 4.26 7.07 29.23
C ASN A 376 4.20 7.89 27.94
N VAL A 377 3.11 7.79 27.19
CA VAL A 377 2.82 8.60 26.00
C VAL A 377 1.75 9.63 26.35
N GLN A 378 2.13 10.91 26.27
CA GLN A 378 1.19 12.03 26.38
C GLN A 378 0.39 12.15 25.10
N ARG A 379 -0.86 12.59 25.18
CA ARG A 379 -1.66 12.94 23.99
C ARG A 379 -1.96 14.43 23.93
N ARG A 380 -2.01 14.96 22.71
CA ARG A 380 -2.47 16.31 22.41
C ARG A 380 -3.42 16.28 21.21
N GLU A 381 -4.11 17.37 20.95
CA GLU A 381 -4.96 17.51 19.78
C GLU A 381 -4.10 17.44 18.49
N TYR A 382 -4.65 16.86 17.44
CA TYR A 382 -3.94 16.55 16.18
C TYR A 382 -3.21 17.80 15.60
N ASN A 383 -3.88 18.95 15.57
CA ASN A 383 -3.30 20.17 15.00
C ASN A 383 -2.31 20.87 15.94
N ASP A 384 -2.22 20.48 17.21
CA ASP A 384 -1.27 21.06 18.15
C ASP A 384 0.20 20.78 17.75
N VAL A 385 0.45 19.81 16.87
CA VAL A 385 1.78 19.57 16.29
C VAL A 385 2.38 20.84 15.67
N TRP A 386 1.56 21.65 15.01
CA TRP A 386 2.03 22.90 14.37
C TRP A 386 2.43 23.97 15.38
N SER A 387 1.67 24.11 16.47
CA SER A 387 2.01 25.03 17.57
C SER A 387 3.23 24.54 18.35
N PHE A 388 3.32 23.25 18.60
CA PHE A 388 4.46 22.58 19.22
C PHE A 388 5.77 22.86 18.45
N MET A 389 5.76 22.68 17.13
CA MET A 389 6.91 22.98 16.30
C MET A 389 7.25 24.48 16.30
N ARG A 390 6.27 25.36 16.13
CA ARG A 390 6.47 26.80 16.08
C ARG A 390 7.05 27.35 17.39
N ARG A 391 6.56 26.86 18.52
CA ARG A 391 7.02 27.28 19.87
C ARG A 391 8.30 26.62 20.31
N LYS A 392 8.81 25.65 19.54
CA LYS A 392 10.00 24.84 19.89
C LYS A 392 9.86 24.16 21.25
N GLU A 393 8.71 23.55 21.49
CA GLU A 393 8.42 22.93 22.78
C GLU A 393 9.30 21.70 23.08
N TRP A 394 10.08 21.22 22.09
CA TRP A 394 11.12 20.21 22.28
C TRP A 394 12.43 20.76 22.90
N GLY A 395 12.55 22.10 23.04
CA GLY A 395 13.74 22.77 23.56
C GLY A 395 14.79 23.11 22.50
N ASP A 396 16.06 23.20 22.94
CA ASP A 396 17.18 23.41 22.04
C ASP A 396 17.67 22.09 21.43
N GLY A 397 18.05 22.14 20.15
CA GLY A 397 18.55 20.99 19.41
C GLY A 397 17.87 20.79 18.05
N ARG A 398 18.11 19.64 17.47
CA ARG A 398 17.62 19.25 16.16
C ARG A 398 16.64 18.09 16.24
N ILE A 399 15.61 18.16 15.44
CA ILE A 399 14.63 17.08 15.26
C ILE A 399 15.06 16.20 14.07
N ILE A 400 15.09 14.91 14.25
CA ILE A 400 15.28 13.97 13.16
C ILE A 400 13.96 13.83 12.41
N ILE A 401 14.01 13.99 11.08
CA ILE A 401 12.93 13.75 10.16
C ILE A 401 13.39 12.80 9.06
N THR A 402 12.46 12.21 8.30
CA THR A 402 12.79 11.34 7.17
C THR A 402 12.71 12.10 5.83
N PRO A 403 13.32 11.60 4.75
CA PRO A 403 13.16 12.16 3.41
C PRO A 403 11.69 12.29 2.98
N GLN A 404 10.81 11.39 3.43
CA GLN A 404 9.38 11.34 3.12
C GLN A 404 8.54 12.24 4.04
N THR A 405 9.11 12.80 5.11
CA THR A 405 8.41 13.75 5.98
C THR A 405 7.90 14.94 5.17
N SER A 406 6.68 15.40 5.44
CA SER A 406 6.09 16.52 4.70
C SER A 406 6.97 17.78 4.77
N TYR A 407 7.08 18.49 3.65
CA TYR A 407 7.91 19.70 3.57
C TYR A 407 7.41 20.83 4.48
N ALA A 408 6.11 20.86 4.79
CA ALA A 408 5.55 21.79 5.77
C ALA A 408 6.22 21.66 7.14
N ILE A 409 6.55 20.44 7.57
CA ILE A 409 7.27 20.18 8.81
C ILE A 409 8.68 20.79 8.74
N SER A 410 9.39 20.57 7.64
CA SER A 410 10.74 21.14 7.42
C SER A 410 10.73 22.68 7.46
N LEU A 411 9.72 23.30 6.82
CA LEU A 411 9.55 24.74 6.84
C LEU A 411 9.29 25.28 8.24
N MET A 412 8.49 24.57 9.05
CA MET A 412 8.22 24.95 10.44
C MET A 412 9.44 24.83 11.35
N LEU A 413 10.27 23.79 11.13
CA LEU A 413 11.49 23.54 11.91
C LEU A 413 12.63 24.47 11.53
N THR A 414 12.68 24.95 10.29
CA THR A 414 13.81 25.67 9.67
C THR A 414 15.07 24.80 9.50
N SER A 415 15.90 25.10 8.48
CA SER A 415 16.99 24.21 8.02
C SER A 415 18.04 23.83 9.06
N TYR A 416 18.27 24.68 10.05
CA TYR A 416 19.25 24.42 11.13
C TYR A 416 18.67 23.69 12.34
N ARG A 417 17.38 23.36 12.34
CA ARG A 417 16.67 22.73 13.47
C ARG A 417 16.25 21.29 13.16
N TYR A 418 16.55 20.76 12.01
CA TYR A 418 16.31 19.34 11.71
C TYR A 418 17.51 18.65 11.07
N THR A 419 17.49 17.35 11.13
CA THR A 419 18.44 16.46 10.44
C THR A 419 17.61 15.43 9.69
N VAL A 420 17.94 15.19 8.41
CA VAL A 420 17.25 14.19 7.59
C VAL A 420 18.01 12.88 7.67
N LEU A 421 17.36 11.82 8.13
CA LEU A 421 17.89 10.46 8.17
C LEU A 421 16.85 9.48 7.63
N PRO A 422 17.26 8.33 7.05
CA PRO A 422 16.33 7.24 6.75
C PRO A 422 15.52 6.81 7.98
N SER A 423 14.33 6.29 7.75
CA SER A 423 13.44 5.86 8.85
C SER A 423 13.94 4.56 9.49
N ILE A 424 14.55 4.65 10.64
CA ILE A 424 14.97 3.47 11.43
C ILE A 424 13.76 2.60 11.84
N ILE A 425 12.59 3.20 11.99
CA ILE A 425 11.36 2.47 12.34
C ILE A 425 10.91 1.58 11.17
N GLU A 426 11.02 2.07 9.94
CA GLU A 426 10.73 1.25 8.75
C GLU A 426 11.67 0.05 8.65
N GLU A 427 12.96 0.24 8.92
CA GLU A 427 13.94 -0.86 8.97
C GLU A 427 13.55 -1.91 10.04
N TRP A 428 13.23 -1.45 11.27
CA TRP A 428 12.85 -2.37 12.35
C TRP A 428 11.54 -3.10 12.07
N LYS A 429 10.55 -2.40 11.51
CA LYS A 429 9.25 -2.94 11.14
C LYS A 429 9.35 -3.93 9.97
N ALA A 430 10.28 -3.71 9.06
CA ALA A 430 10.52 -4.59 7.93
C ALA A 430 10.96 -5.99 8.35
N VAL A 431 11.83 -6.09 9.38
CA VAL A 431 12.29 -7.36 9.94
C VAL A 431 11.24 -7.88 10.94
N LYS A 432 10.44 -8.86 10.49
CA LYS A 432 9.38 -9.44 11.31
C LYS A 432 9.97 -10.23 12.47
N ASN A 433 9.47 -9.97 13.68
CA ASN A 433 9.82 -10.77 14.84
C ASN A 433 9.17 -12.18 14.76
N PRO A 434 9.59 -13.16 15.58
CA PRO A 434 9.06 -14.52 15.51
C PRO A 434 7.53 -14.61 15.63
N ILE A 435 6.90 -13.76 16.44
CA ILE A 435 5.43 -13.75 16.63
C ILE A 435 4.74 -13.17 15.40
N GLU A 436 5.23 -12.05 14.84
CA GLU A 436 4.71 -11.49 13.61
C GLU A 436 4.85 -12.47 12.45
N LEU A 437 5.98 -13.17 12.32
CA LEU A 437 6.20 -14.16 11.27
C LEU A 437 5.26 -15.37 11.42
N GLU A 438 5.06 -15.88 12.63
CA GLU A 438 4.12 -16.98 12.88
C GLU A 438 2.67 -16.55 12.64
N GLY A 439 2.34 -15.31 12.99
CA GLY A 439 1.06 -14.68 12.66
C GLY A 439 0.83 -14.64 11.15
N LEU A 440 1.81 -14.19 10.37
CA LEU A 440 1.75 -14.17 8.90
C LEU A 440 1.57 -15.57 8.32
N LYS A 441 2.33 -16.59 8.78
CA LYS A 441 2.13 -17.98 8.36
C LYS A 441 0.70 -18.44 8.60
N SER A 442 0.16 -18.16 9.78
CA SER A 442 -1.22 -18.50 10.16
C SER A 442 -2.25 -17.75 9.30
N ALA A 443 -2.02 -16.47 8.98
CA ALA A 443 -2.88 -15.68 8.12
C ALA A 443 -2.92 -16.23 6.70
N TYR A 444 -1.76 -16.55 6.11
CA TYR A 444 -1.67 -17.14 4.76
C TYR A 444 -2.29 -18.54 4.65
N ILE A 445 -2.29 -19.33 5.73
CA ILE A 445 -3.03 -20.61 5.77
C ILE A 445 -4.54 -20.34 5.70
N ARG A 446 -5.07 -19.41 6.50
CA ARG A 446 -6.50 -19.08 6.48
C ARG A 446 -6.93 -18.45 5.15
N ASP A 447 -6.12 -17.55 4.61
CA ASP A 447 -6.36 -16.95 3.30
C ASP A 447 -6.32 -18.02 2.19
N GLY A 448 -5.37 -18.95 2.25
CA GLY A 448 -5.27 -20.09 1.35
C GLY A 448 -6.50 -21.00 1.40
N VAL A 449 -7.04 -21.27 2.60
CA VAL A 449 -8.30 -22.01 2.76
C VAL A 449 -9.46 -21.28 2.07
N ALA A 450 -9.59 -19.97 2.27
CA ALA A 450 -10.61 -19.14 1.63
C ALA A 450 -10.46 -19.16 0.10
N PHE A 451 -9.24 -19.01 -0.39
CA PHE A 451 -8.91 -18.98 -1.81
C PHE A 451 -9.20 -20.33 -2.49
N VAL A 452 -8.84 -21.46 -1.87
CA VAL A 452 -9.12 -22.80 -2.40
C VAL A 452 -10.62 -23.11 -2.41
N ARG A 453 -11.37 -22.72 -1.37
CA ARG A 453 -12.83 -22.79 -1.36
C ARG A 453 -13.45 -22.03 -2.51
N TRP A 454 -12.96 -20.83 -2.74
CA TRP A 454 -13.42 -19.96 -3.81
C TRP A 454 -13.07 -20.53 -5.19
N LEU A 455 -11.84 -21.00 -5.43
CA LEU A 455 -11.43 -21.63 -6.69
C LEU A 455 -12.31 -22.84 -7.01
N ALA A 456 -12.55 -23.70 -6.01
CA ALA A 456 -13.41 -24.87 -6.15
C ALA A 456 -14.87 -24.49 -6.44
N TRP A 457 -15.38 -23.41 -5.83
CA TRP A 457 -16.70 -22.89 -6.09
C TRP A 457 -16.79 -22.32 -7.52
N LEU A 458 -15.84 -21.50 -7.91
CA LEU A 458 -15.82 -20.85 -9.22
C LEU A 458 -15.71 -21.86 -10.35
N GLU A 459 -14.75 -22.81 -10.27
CA GLU A 459 -14.62 -23.88 -11.26
C GLU A 459 -15.88 -24.72 -11.38
N TYR A 460 -16.51 -25.10 -10.27
CA TYR A 460 -17.75 -25.83 -10.28
C TYR A 460 -18.88 -25.04 -10.96
N LYS A 461 -19.05 -23.80 -10.61
CA LYS A 461 -20.10 -22.94 -11.20
C LYS A 461 -19.91 -22.74 -12.71
N MET A 462 -18.68 -22.44 -13.12
CA MET A 462 -18.33 -22.29 -14.52
C MET A 462 -18.55 -23.62 -15.29
N SER A 463 -18.21 -24.77 -14.71
CA SER A 463 -18.44 -26.08 -15.33
C SER A 463 -19.93 -26.43 -15.51
N GLN A 464 -20.80 -25.87 -14.69
CA GLN A 464 -22.27 -26.02 -14.78
C GLN A 464 -22.93 -24.99 -15.71
N GLY A 465 -22.14 -24.16 -16.40
CA GLY A 465 -22.65 -23.16 -17.33
C GLY A 465 -23.21 -21.89 -16.67
N TYR A 466 -22.94 -21.66 -15.38
CA TYR A 466 -23.33 -20.38 -14.75
C TYR A 466 -22.53 -19.23 -15.35
N VAL A 467 -23.19 -18.13 -15.55
CA VAL A 467 -22.58 -16.84 -15.89
C VAL A 467 -22.28 -16.10 -14.59
N ILE A 468 -21.03 -15.69 -14.42
CA ILE A 468 -20.53 -15.02 -13.21
C ILE A 468 -19.79 -13.77 -13.65
N THR A 469 -20.06 -12.63 -13.02
CA THR A 469 -19.35 -11.39 -13.30
C THR A 469 -18.01 -11.36 -12.57
N GLU A 470 -17.08 -10.55 -13.05
CA GLU A 470 -15.80 -10.29 -12.39
C GLU A 470 -16.03 -9.80 -10.95
N TYR A 471 -17.00 -8.90 -10.76
CA TYR A 471 -17.37 -8.39 -9.43
C TYR A 471 -17.89 -9.49 -8.50
N GLU A 472 -18.84 -10.32 -8.98
CA GLU A 472 -19.41 -11.42 -8.19
C GLU A 472 -18.33 -12.42 -7.75
N ALA A 473 -17.39 -12.73 -8.63
CA ALA A 473 -16.28 -13.63 -8.31
C ALA A 473 -15.36 -13.05 -7.23
N GLY A 474 -14.92 -11.80 -7.37
CA GLY A 474 -14.09 -11.12 -6.36
C GLY A 474 -14.80 -10.96 -5.02
N TRP A 475 -16.09 -10.56 -5.04
CA TRP A 475 -16.90 -10.46 -3.84
C TRP A 475 -17.09 -11.82 -3.14
N ARG A 476 -17.30 -12.90 -3.90
CA ARG A 476 -17.44 -14.24 -3.33
C ARG A 476 -16.18 -14.71 -2.62
N LEU A 477 -15.00 -14.36 -3.12
CA LEU A 477 -13.74 -14.64 -2.41
C LEU A 477 -13.69 -13.89 -1.07
N THR A 478 -14.10 -12.63 -1.05
CA THR A 478 -14.20 -11.84 0.19
C THR A 478 -15.14 -12.51 1.20
N GLU A 479 -16.27 -13.07 0.77
CA GLU A 479 -17.19 -13.81 1.66
C GLU A 479 -16.51 -15.05 2.28
N PHE A 480 -15.71 -15.79 1.51
CA PHE A 480 -14.93 -16.90 2.06
C PHE A 480 -13.86 -16.43 3.06
N ARG A 481 -13.22 -15.29 2.83
CA ARG A 481 -12.25 -14.69 3.78
C ARG A 481 -12.93 -14.27 5.08
N ARG A 482 -14.15 -13.72 5.02
CA ARG A 482 -14.95 -13.31 6.19
C ARG A 482 -15.22 -14.45 7.17
N MET A 483 -15.28 -15.69 6.68
CA MET A 483 -15.41 -16.87 7.55
C MET A 483 -14.12 -17.23 8.29
N GLY A 484 -12.99 -16.63 7.91
CA GLY A 484 -11.69 -16.87 8.52
C GLY A 484 -11.56 -16.20 9.89
N LYS A 485 -11.01 -16.92 10.88
CA LYS A 485 -10.68 -16.32 12.18
C LYS A 485 -9.72 -15.13 12.02
N ASN A 486 -9.91 -14.09 12.82
CA ASN A 486 -9.11 -12.87 12.84
C ASN A 486 -9.25 -11.96 11.60
N TYR A 487 -10.11 -12.26 10.63
CA TYR A 487 -10.33 -11.40 9.47
C TYR A 487 -10.86 -10.02 9.89
N ARG A 488 -10.35 -8.96 9.25
CA ARG A 488 -10.67 -7.55 9.54
C ARG A 488 -11.08 -6.72 8.32
N GLY A 489 -10.94 -7.25 7.15
CA GLY A 489 -11.24 -6.55 5.90
C GLY A 489 -10.30 -6.96 4.78
N LEU A 490 -10.38 -6.29 3.64
CA LEU A 490 -9.45 -6.47 2.54
C LEU A 490 -8.13 -5.74 2.83
N ALA A 491 -7.02 -6.25 2.30
CA ALA A 491 -5.71 -5.59 2.33
C ALA A 491 -5.57 -4.52 1.23
N TYR A 492 -6.36 -4.66 0.17
CA TYR A 492 -6.51 -3.74 -0.99
C TYR A 492 -7.78 -4.11 -1.75
N GLU A 493 -8.15 -3.31 -2.75
CA GLU A 493 -9.30 -3.64 -3.60
C GLU A 493 -9.07 -4.93 -4.39
N ASN A 494 -10.11 -5.79 -4.47
CA ASN A 494 -10.00 -7.02 -5.23
C ASN A 494 -9.81 -6.73 -6.72
N ILE A 495 -8.72 -7.18 -7.29
CA ILE A 495 -8.52 -7.28 -8.71
C ILE A 495 -9.10 -8.63 -9.16
N SER A 496 -10.15 -8.59 -9.96
CA SER A 496 -10.86 -9.77 -10.47
C SER A 496 -11.19 -9.49 -11.93
N ALA A 497 -10.42 -10.06 -12.85
CA ALA A 497 -10.35 -9.57 -14.22
C ALA A 497 -10.22 -10.70 -15.24
N THR A 498 -10.90 -10.55 -16.35
CA THR A 498 -10.87 -11.45 -17.52
C THR A 498 -10.66 -10.66 -18.81
N GLY A 499 -10.23 -11.31 -19.87
CA GLY A 499 -10.06 -10.67 -21.18
C GLY A 499 -9.21 -9.41 -21.11
N ALA A 500 -9.65 -8.35 -21.77
CA ALA A 500 -8.95 -7.07 -21.83
C ALA A 500 -8.73 -6.40 -20.46
N ASN A 501 -9.62 -6.63 -19.49
CA ASN A 501 -9.52 -6.10 -18.15
C ASN A 501 -8.32 -6.72 -17.38
N ALA A 502 -8.03 -7.99 -17.62
CA ALA A 502 -6.85 -8.65 -17.03
C ALA A 502 -5.52 -8.06 -17.54
N ALA A 503 -5.54 -7.31 -18.64
CA ALA A 503 -4.36 -6.57 -19.11
C ALA A 503 -4.11 -5.25 -18.35
N LEU A 504 -4.97 -4.89 -17.40
CA LEU A 504 -4.86 -3.74 -16.52
C LEU A 504 -4.36 -4.23 -15.15
N PRO A 505 -3.10 -4.00 -14.77
CA PRO A 505 -2.53 -4.63 -13.56
C PRO A 505 -3.30 -4.31 -12.27
N HIS A 506 -3.97 -3.16 -12.20
CA HIS A 506 -4.72 -2.69 -11.04
C HIS A 506 -6.22 -2.48 -11.34
N TYR A 507 -6.76 -3.28 -12.27
CA TYR A 507 -8.18 -3.24 -12.59
C TYR A 507 -9.03 -3.70 -11.39
N VAL A 508 -10.06 -2.92 -11.07
CA VAL A 508 -11.05 -3.26 -10.05
C VAL A 508 -12.42 -3.38 -10.71
N PRO A 509 -13.09 -4.53 -10.62
CA PRO A 509 -14.41 -4.71 -11.20
C PRO A 509 -15.44 -3.90 -10.42
N HIS A 510 -16.36 -3.26 -11.13
CA HIS A 510 -17.45 -2.52 -10.52
C HIS A 510 -18.77 -3.30 -10.61
N LYS A 511 -19.61 -3.17 -9.58
CA LYS A 511 -20.87 -3.91 -9.46
C LYS A 511 -21.84 -3.66 -10.61
N LYS A 512 -21.81 -2.45 -11.20
CA LYS A 512 -22.72 -2.05 -12.28
C LYS A 512 -22.26 -2.49 -13.67
N ASP A 513 -20.99 -2.87 -13.85
CA ASP A 513 -20.43 -3.14 -15.18
C ASP A 513 -20.89 -4.47 -15.75
N GLU A 514 -21.36 -5.40 -14.89
CA GLU A 514 -21.89 -6.72 -15.29
C GLU A 514 -20.99 -7.50 -16.26
N ILE A 515 -19.66 -7.26 -16.24
CA ILE A 515 -18.71 -7.92 -17.13
C ILE A 515 -18.57 -9.39 -16.71
N LEU A 516 -18.87 -10.27 -17.65
CA LEU A 516 -18.86 -11.71 -17.42
C LEU A 516 -17.46 -12.28 -17.56
N ILE A 517 -17.12 -13.23 -16.70
CA ILE A 517 -15.86 -13.97 -16.81
C ILE A 517 -15.88 -14.77 -18.12
N GLU A 518 -14.90 -14.50 -18.98
CA GLU A 518 -14.66 -15.25 -20.21
C GLU A 518 -14.00 -16.59 -19.87
N ARG A 519 -14.33 -17.63 -20.64
CA ARG A 519 -13.87 -19.00 -20.36
C ARG A 519 -12.58 -19.35 -21.08
N ASP A 520 -12.36 -18.73 -22.23
CA ASP A 520 -11.28 -18.98 -23.19
C ASP A 520 -10.13 -17.96 -23.10
N THR A 521 -10.23 -17.02 -22.16
CA THR A 521 -9.14 -16.11 -21.80
C THR A 521 -8.68 -16.34 -20.36
N PRO A 522 -7.44 -15.94 -20.00
CA PRO A 522 -6.99 -15.98 -18.63
C PRO A 522 -7.89 -15.14 -17.72
N TYR A 523 -8.30 -15.73 -16.60
CA TYR A 523 -8.93 -15.01 -15.50
C TYR A 523 -7.90 -14.80 -14.40
N LEU A 524 -7.64 -13.55 -14.06
CA LEU A 524 -6.69 -13.11 -13.05
C LEU A 524 -7.45 -12.67 -11.81
N ASN A 525 -7.11 -13.20 -10.65
CA ASN A 525 -7.53 -12.68 -9.35
C ASN A 525 -6.32 -12.36 -8.50
N ASP A 526 -6.25 -11.10 -8.09
CA ASP A 526 -5.27 -10.59 -7.16
C ASP A 526 -6.00 -9.96 -5.98
N SER A 527 -5.78 -10.50 -4.79
CA SER A 527 -6.53 -10.10 -3.61
C SER A 527 -5.90 -10.64 -2.34
N GLY A 528 -6.09 -9.92 -1.25
CA GLY A 528 -5.58 -10.28 0.06
C GLY A 528 -6.50 -9.84 1.20
N GLY A 529 -6.44 -10.56 2.32
CA GLY A 529 -7.16 -10.22 3.55
C GLY A 529 -6.25 -9.56 4.59
N GLN A 530 -6.83 -8.61 5.32
CA GLN A 530 -6.28 -8.15 6.60
C GLN A 530 -6.77 -9.09 7.71
N TYR A 531 -5.82 -9.64 8.45
CA TYR A 531 -6.07 -10.44 9.65
C TYR A 531 -5.37 -9.80 10.84
N LEU A 532 -5.90 -9.94 12.06
CA LEU A 532 -5.26 -9.39 13.27
C LEU A 532 -3.78 -9.78 13.43
N ASP A 533 -3.37 -10.88 12.83
CA ASP A 533 -2.04 -11.46 12.91
C ASP A 533 -1.26 -11.44 11.58
N GLY A 534 -1.80 -10.79 10.53
CA GLY A 534 -1.06 -10.66 9.27
C GLY A 534 -1.84 -9.97 8.17
N THR A 535 -1.10 -9.50 7.17
CA THR A 535 -1.61 -8.94 5.91
C THR A 535 -1.29 -9.94 4.79
N CYS A 536 -2.26 -10.30 3.97
CA CYS A 536 -2.08 -11.25 2.87
C CYS A 536 -2.16 -10.55 1.52
N ASP A 537 -1.40 -11.10 0.57
CA ASP A 537 -1.33 -10.66 -0.81
C ASP A 537 -1.05 -11.88 -1.71
N THR A 538 -1.93 -12.13 -2.71
CA THR A 538 -1.80 -13.32 -3.55
C THR A 538 -2.51 -13.14 -4.89
N THR A 539 -1.80 -13.33 -5.99
CA THR A 539 -2.39 -13.42 -7.33
C THR A 539 -2.36 -14.87 -7.83
N ARG A 540 -3.48 -15.29 -8.42
CA ARG A 540 -3.56 -16.49 -9.26
C ARG A 540 -4.25 -16.19 -10.58
N THR A 541 -3.67 -16.69 -11.67
CA THR A 541 -4.27 -16.69 -13.00
C THR A 541 -4.67 -18.11 -13.37
N ILE A 542 -5.93 -18.28 -13.78
CA ILE A 542 -6.51 -19.57 -14.18
C ILE A 542 -7.21 -19.42 -15.54
N ILE A 543 -7.49 -20.56 -16.18
CA ILE A 543 -8.32 -20.61 -17.38
C ILE A 543 -9.35 -21.76 -17.26
N PHE A 544 -10.55 -21.54 -17.77
CA PHE A 544 -11.63 -22.55 -17.69
C PHE A 544 -11.62 -23.48 -18.90
N ASP A 545 -11.47 -22.96 -20.09
CA ASP A 545 -11.40 -23.71 -21.34
C ASP A 545 -9.95 -23.95 -21.81
N ARG A 546 -9.73 -24.13 -23.11
CA ARG A 546 -8.40 -24.39 -23.66
C ARG A 546 -7.66 -23.07 -23.94
N PRO A 547 -6.44 -22.92 -23.41
CA PRO A 547 -5.63 -21.76 -23.72
C PRO A 547 -5.09 -21.80 -25.16
N THR A 548 -4.83 -20.63 -25.72
CA THR A 548 -4.09 -20.49 -26.96
C THR A 548 -2.60 -20.78 -26.78
N PRO A 549 -1.84 -21.12 -27.85
CA PRO A 549 -0.39 -21.27 -27.76
C PRO A 549 0.32 -20.05 -27.17
N GLU A 550 -0.11 -18.83 -27.51
CA GLU A 550 0.44 -17.57 -27.00
C GLU A 550 0.24 -17.42 -25.48
N MET A 551 -0.96 -17.76 -24.98
CA MET A 551 -1.24 -17.75 -23.54
C MET A 551 -0.37 -18.77 -22.78
N ILE A 552 -0.18 -19.95 -23.35
CA ILE A 552 0.69 -20.98 -22.79
C ILE A 552 2.14 -20.51 -22.73
N GLU A 553 2.62 -19.90 -23.79
CA GLU A 553 3.98 -19.37 -23.85
C GLU A 553 4.19 -18.30 -22.76
N ALA A 554 3.37 -17.26 -22.74
CA ALA A 554 3.48 -16.17 -21.78
C ALA A 554 3.35 -16.66 -20.32
N TYR A 555 2.35 -17.52 -20.03
CA TYR A 555 2.16 -18.04 -18.68
C TYR A 555 3.35 -18.87 -18.20
N THR A 556 3.92 -19.69 -19.10
CA THR A 556 5.10 -20.50 -18.79
C THR A 556 6.30 -19.61 -18.44
N ARG A 557 6.51 -18.50 -19.18
CA ARG A 557 7.60 -17.57 -18.90
C ARG A 557 7.40 -16.80 -17.59
N VAL A 558 6.16 -16.36 -17.29
CA VAL A 558 5.82 -15.76 -15.98
C VAL A 558 6.10 -16.76 -14.86
N LEU A 559 5.67 -18.02 -14.99
CA LEU A 559 5.91 -19.04 -13.99
C LEU A 559 7.39 -19.35 -13.81
N GLN A 560 8.19 -19.41 -14.89
CA GLN A 560 9.65 -19.57 -14.80
C GLN A 560 10.31 -18.43 -14.02
N GLY A 561 9.88 -17.18 -14.23
CA GLY A 561 10.35 -16.02 -13.46
C GLY A 561 9.98 -16.14 -11.99
N HIS A 562 8.74 -16.55 -11.69
CA HIS A 562 8.28 -16.76 -10.32
C HIS A 562 9.10 -17.86 -9.60
N ILE A 563 9.36 -18.99 -10.25
CA ILE A 563 10.17 -20.09 -9.71
C ILE A 563 11.61 -19.62 -9.48
N ALA A 564 12.19 -18.86 -10.42
CA ALA A 564 13.57 -18.40 -10.33
C ALA A 564 13.82 -17.51 -9.11
N ILE A 565 12.86 -16.63 -8.75
CA ILE A 565 12.93 -15.86 -7.49
C ILE A 565 12.72 -16.77 -6.28
N ASP A 566 11.65 -17.58 -6.26
CA ASP A 566 11.27 -18.39 -5.11
C ASP A 566 12.39 -19.38 -4.70
N SER A 567 13.13 -19.90 -5.67
CA SER A 567 14.24 -20.85 -5.47
C SER A 567 15.62 -20.20 -5.36
N ALA A 568 15.69 -18.86 -5.39
CA ALA A 568 16.97 -18.17 -5.37
C ALA A 568 17.72 -18.39 -4.04
N VAL A 569 19.03 -18.63 -4.15
CA VAL A 569 19.98 -18.63 -3.06
C VAL A 569 21.03 -17.56 -3.35
N PHE A 570 21.27 -16.68 -2.38
CA PHE A 570 22.13 -15.51 -2.58
C PHE A 570 22.92 -15.15 -1.32
N PRO A 571 24.08 -14.49 -1.46
CA PRO A 571 24.86 -14.07 -0.28
C PRO A 571 24.20 -12.89 0.43
N GLU A 572 24.44 -12.77 1.73
CA GLU A 572 24.08 -11.59 2.52
C GLU A 572 24.66 -10.32 1.90
N GLY A 573 23.90 -9.22 1.95
CA GLY A 573 24.22 -7.96 1.25
C GLY A 573 23.62 -7.84 -0.15
N THR A 574 23.00 -8.90 -0.68
CA THR A 574 22.29 -8.85 -1.96
C THR A 574 21.01 -8.04 -1.81
N THR A 575 20.76 -7.14 -2.77
CA THR A 575 19.56 -6.31 -2.81
C THR A 575 18.45 -6.96 -3.65
N GLY A 576 17.19 -6.56 -3.42
CA GLY A 576 16.09 -7.04 -4.25
C GLY A 576 16.25 -6.67 -5.72
N LYS A 577 16.78 -5.48 -6.01
CA LYS A 577 17.05 -5.01 -7.37
C LYS A 577 18.05 -5.89 -8.14
N GLN A 578 19.02 -6.48 -7.46
CA GLN A 578 19.94 -7.44 -8.07
C GLN A 578 19.24 -8.76 -8.44
N LEU A 579 18.20 -9.15 -7.70
CA LEU A 579 17.42 -10.36 -7.95
C LEU A 579 16.30 -10.17 -8.97
N ASP A 580 15.80 -8.96 -9.21
CA ASP A 580 14.69 -8.64 -10.13
C ASP A 580 14.90 -9.25 -11.53
N VAL A 581 16.15 -9.27 -12.00
CA VAL A 581 16.51 -9.85 -13.30
C VAL A 581 16.12 -11.33 -13.43
N LEU A 582 16.11 -12.08 -12.32
CA LEU A 582 15.74 -13.51 -12.32
C LEU A 582 14.28 -13.69 -12.74
N ALA A 583 13.39 -12.81 -12.26
CA ALA A 583 11.98 -12.85 -12.62
C ALA A 583 11.73 -12.49 -14.09
N ARG A 584 12.57 -11.64 -14.68
CA ARG A 584 12.40 -11.13 -16.05
C ARG A 584 13.12 -11.96 -17.11
N LYS A 585 14.17 -12.70 -16.73
CA LYS A 585 15.06 -13.41 -17.65
C LYS A 585 14.33 -14.29 -18.66
N ALA A 586 13.34 -15.08 -18.20
CA ALA A 586 12.58 -15.97 -19.07
C ALA A 586 11.69 -15.20 -20.07
N LEU A 587 11.08 -14.11 -19.63
CA LEU A 587 10.27 -13.21 -20.48
C LEU A 587 11.14 -12.50 -21.52
N TRP A 588 12.26 -11.95 -21.12
CA TRP A 588 13.18 -11.21 -22.03
C TRP A 588 13.74 -12.09 -23.15
N LYS A 589 13.91 -13.40 -22.87
CA LYS A 589 14.36 -14.33 -23.90
C LYS A 589 13.42 -14.35 -25.13
N ASP A 590 12.14 -14.14 -24.92
CA ASP A 590 11.11 -14.16 -25.97
C ASP A 590 10.61 -12.72 -26.31
N GLY A 591 11.32 -11.67 -25.84
CA GLY A 591 10.96 -10.27 -26.09
C GLY A 591 9.75 -9.78 -25.29
N LEU A 592 9.35 -10.50 -24.25
CA LEU A 592 8.25 -10.15 -23.35
C LEU A 592 8.77 -9.39 -22.12
N ASN A 593 7.95 -8.57 -21.50
CA ASN A 593 8.28 -7.85 -20.28
C ASN A 593 7.01 -7.40 -19.55
N TYR A 594 7.16 -6.95 -18.31
CA TYR A 594 6.12 -6.24 -17.53
C TYR A 594 6.72 -4.97 -16.91
N MET A 595 5.87 -3.96 -16.65
CA MET A 595 6.28 -2.61 -16.28
C MET A 595 6.07 -2.25 -14.82
N HIS A 596 5.51 -3.15 -14.00
CA HIS A 596 5.42 -2.98 -12.55
C HIS A 596 6.63 -3.59 -11.82
N GLY A 597 6.75 -3.36 -10.52
CA GLY A 597 7.75 -4.01 -9.67
C GLY A 597 7.55 -5.52 -9.58
N THR A 598 8.62 -6.27 -9.40
CA THR A 598 8.54 -7.74 -9.21
C THR A 598 8.02 -8.12 -7.83
N GLY A 599 7.98 -7.16 -6.89
CA GLY A 599 7.44 -7.35 -5.56
C GLY A 599 7.96 -6.35 -4.54
N HIS A 600 7.30 -6.32 -3.41
CA HIS A 600 7.43 -5.33 -2.34
C HIS A 600 7.38 -5.97 -0.96
N GLY A 601 7.87 -5.28 0.06
CA GLY A 601 7.62 -5.66 1.44
C GLY A 601 6.16 -5.42 1.85
N PHE A 602 5.70 -6.10 2.91
CA PHE A 602 4.35 -5.91 3.45
C PHE A 602 4.32 -5.99 4.98
N GLY A 603 3.24 -5.50 5.56
CA GLY A 603 3.07 -5.37 7.00
C GLY A 603 2.56 -6.63 7.70
N SER A 604 2.53 -6.58 9.04
CA SER A 604 1.81 -7.54 9.88
C SER A 604 0.60 -6.84 10.47
N PHE A 605 -0.56 -7.00 9.85
CA PHE A 605 -1.77 -6.23 10.09
C PHE A 605 -1.48 -4.72 10.03
N LEU A 606 -0.85 -4.34 8.91
CA LEU A 606 -0.52 -2.96 8.51
C LEU A 606 -0.66 -2.83 6.99
N ASN A 607 0.15 -1.99 6.33
CA ASN A 607 0.00 -1.73 4.90
C ASN A 607 0.39 -2.96 4.07
N VAL A 608 -0.30 -3.20 2.96
CA VAL A 608 0.09 -4.22 1.99
C VAL A 608 1.42 -3.84 1.32
N HIS A 609 1.61 -2.56 0.99
CA HIS A 609 2.89 -2.06 0.49
C HIS A 609 3.70 -1.43 1.62
N GLU A 610 4.83 -2.01 1.96
CA GLU A 610 5.76 -1.48 2.97
C GLU A 610 7.22 -1.64 2.52
N GLY A 611 8.01 -0.58 2.74
CA GLY A 611 9.44 -0.60 2.56
C GLY A 611 10.22 -0.87 3.87
N PRO A 612 11.54 -0.66 3.83
CA PRO A 612 12.33 -0.05 2.75
C PRO A 612 12.81 -1.02 1.65
N HIS A 613 12.65 -2.33 1.84
CA HIS A 613 13.07 -3.37 0.90
C HIS A 613 12.00 -3.69 -0.15
N GLY A 614 12.40 -4.24 -1.27
CA GLY A 614 11.56 -4.65 -2.40
C GLY A 614 12.44 -5.01 -3.59
N PHE A 615 11.88 -5.64 -4.63
CA PHE A 615 12.66 -5.99 -5.83
C PHE A 615 13.06 -4.79 -6.70
N SER A 616 12.54 -3.59 -6.39
CA SER A 616 13.00 -2.33 -7.00
C SER A 616 13.97 -1.54 -6.11
N SER A 617 14.29 -2.05 -4.91
CA SER A 617 15.05 -1.35 -3.88
C SER A 617 16.54 -1.75 -3.87
N ASP A 618 17.39 -0.78 -3.56
CA ASP A 618 18.83 -0.99 -3.31
C ASP A 618 19.11 -1.36 -1.83
N VAL A 619 18.08 -1.54 -1.00
CA VAL A 619 18.22 -2.01 0.39
C VAL A 619 18.50 -3.51 0.39
N PRO A 620 19.59 -3.97 1.05
CA PRO A 620 19.90 -5.40 1.16
C PRO A 620 18.78 -6.20 1.84
N LEU A 621 18.51 -7.38 1.31
CA LEU A 621 17.60 -8.32 1.95
C LEU A 621 18.25 -8.96 3.18
N VAL A 622 17.50 -9.03 4.28
CA VAL A 622 17.99 -9.65 5.54
C VAL A 622 16.98 -10.68 6.06
N PRO A 623 17.43 -11.66 6.88
CA PRO A 623 16.52 -12.63 7.48
C PRO A 623 15.38 -11.95 8.27
N GLY A 624 14.14 -12.41 8.04
CA GLY A 624 12.94 -11.83 8.63
C GLY A 624 12.25 -10.77 7.76
N HIS A 625 12.85 -10.30 6.66
CA HIS A 625 12.12 -9.56 5.64
C HIS A 625 11.05 -10.43 5.00
N VAL A 626 9.86 -9.86 4.79
CA VAL A 626 8.78 -10.48 4.00
C VAL A 626 8.60 -9.69 2.71
N ILE A 627 8.39 -10.39 1.59
CA ILE A 627 8.38 -9.77 0.27
C ILE A 627 7.43 -10.54 -0.67
N THR A 628 6.68 -9.86 -1.54
CA THR A 628 5.92 -10.49 -2.61
C THR A 628 6.84 -10.87 -3.78
N ASN A 629 6.42 -11.83 -4.60
CA ASN A 629 7.10 -12.28 -5.82
C ASN A 629 6.01 -12.45 -6.88
N GLU A 630 5.85 -11.44 -7.75
CA GLU A 630 4.66 -11.21 -8.58
C GLU A 630 4.95 -10.90 -10.07
N PRO A 631 5.81 -11.65 -10.76
CA PRO A 631 6.00 -11.43 -12.19
C PRO A 631 4.69 -11.59 -12.97
N GLY A 632 4.55 -10.83 -14.05
CA GLY A 632 3.36 -10.85 -14.90
C GLY A 632 3.66 -10.61 -16.37
N PHE A 633 2.61 -10.68 -17.20
CA PHE A 633 2.62 -10.25 -18.60
C PHE A 633 1.23 -9.75 -18.99
N TYR A 634 1.17 -8.67 -19.75
CA TYR A 634 -0.08 -7.97 -20.06
C TYR A 634 -0.12 -7.60 -21.54
N LYS A 635 -1.02 -8.25 -22.29
CA LYS A 635 -1.27 -7.95 -23.71
C LYS A 635 -2.42 -6.94 -23.79
N ALA A 636 -2.05 -5.66 -23.91
CA ALA A 636 -3.02 -4.56 -23.91
C ALA A 636 -4.20 -4.80 -24.85
N GLY A 637 -5.43 -4.62 -24.35
CA GLY A 637 -6.67 -4.82 -25.08
C GLY A 637 -7.07 -6.28 -25.33
N HIS A 638 -6.31 -7.26 -24.80
CA HIS A 638 -6.58 -8.68 -25.00
C HIS A 638 -6.70 -9.46 -23.68
N TRP A 639 -5.62 -9.65 -22.95
CA TRP A 639 -5.57 -10.42 -21.70
C TRP A 639 -4.30 -10.13 -20.91
N GLY A 640 -4.29 -10.50 -19.65
CA GLY A 640 -3.14 -10.40 -18.76
C GLY A 640 -3.04 -11.58 -17.81
N MET A 641 -1.87 -11.71 -17.19
CA MET A 641 -1.60 -12.74 -16.19
C MET A 641 -0.53 -12.31 -15.21
N ARG A 642 -0.67 -12.72 -13.96
CA ARG A 642 0.30 -12.58 -12.88
C ARG A 642 0.28 -13.84 -12.03
N ILE A 643 1.43 -14.25 -11.53
CA ILE A 643 1.54 -15.31 -10.51
C ILE A 643 2.29 -14.71 -9.36
N GLU A 644 1.63 -14.65 -8.22
CA GLU A 644 2.19 -14.02 -7.04
C GLU A 644 2.15 -14.93 -5.81
N SER A 645 3.23 -14.91 -5.06
CA SER A 645 3.30 -15.50 -3.73
C SER A 645 4.13 -14.64 -2.78
N ALA A 646 3.71 -14.58 -1.53
CA ALA A 646 4.47 -13.96 -0.46
C ALA A 646 5.55 -14.90 0.05
N LEU A 647 6.71 -14.33 0.29
CA LEU A 647 7.92 -15.01 0.73
C LEU A 647 8.46 -14.36 2.01
N TYR A 648 9.25 -15.08 2.79
CA TYR A 648 10.12 -14.47 3.78
C TYR A 648 11.57 -14.91 3.61
N VAL A 649 12.49 -14.01 3.91
CA VAL A 649 13.93 -14.24 3.79
C VAL A 649 14.43 -15.01 5.01
N LYS A 650 15.19 -16.06 4.77
CA LYS A 650 15.83 -16.88 5.82
C LYS A 650 17.27 -17.24 5.48
N ARG A 651 18.02 -17.64 6.48
CA ARG A 651 19.33 -18.26 6.27
C ARG A 651 19.16 -19.67 5.68
N VAL A 652 20.03 -20.04 4.76
CA VAL A 652 20.07 -21.36 4.15
C VAL A 652 21.47 -21.95 4.23
N THR A 653 21.56 -23.27 4.29
CA THR A 653 22.82 -24.00 4.23
C THR A 653 23.13 -24.35 2.79
N THR A 654 24.34 -24.05 2.33
CA THR A 654 24.85 -24.42 1.01
C THR A 654 25.81 -25.59 1.09
N LYS A 655 26.06 -26.26 -0.04
CA LYS A 655 26.98 -27.39 -0.12
C LYS A 655 28.42 -26.96 0.19
N HIS A 656 28.80 -25.77 -0.19
CA HIS A 656 30.15 -25.23 -0.01
C HIS A 656 30.08 -23.90 0.72
N GLU A 657 31.12 -23.59 1.48
CA GLU A 657 31.33 -22.29 2.10
C GLU A 657 32.25 -21.46 1.20
N PHE A 658 31.97 -20.15 1.12
CA PHE A 658 32.81 -19.21 0.39
C PHE A 658 33.07 -17.99 1.27
N ASN A 659 34.31 -17.79 1.70
CA ASN A 659 34.78 -16.65 2.48
C ASN A 659 33.98 -16.32 3.76
N GLY A 660 33.36 -17.31 4.41
CA GLY A 660 32.50 -17.10 5.56
C GLY A 660 31.19 -16.38 5.28
N ASN A 661 30.78 -16.27 4.00
CA ASN A 661 29.53 -15.62 3.61
C ASN A 661 28.32 -16.34 4.21
N ILE A 662 27.38 -15.54 4.73
CA ILE A 662 26.04 -16.04 5.09
C ILE A 662 25.21 -16.12 3.83
N TRP A 663 24.60 -17.28 3.60
CA TRP A 663 23.71 -17.51 2.46
C TRP A 663 22.25 -17.39 2.87
N LEU A 664 21.50 -16.70 2.04
CA LEU A 664 20.08 -16.42 2.21
C LEU A 664 19.26 -17.09 1.09
N GLY A 665 18.01 -17.32 1.37
CA GLY A 665 17.02 -17.80 0.42
C GLY A 665 15.64 -17.49 0.93
N PHE A 666 14.64 -17.93 0.21
CA PHE A 666 13.24 -17.65 0.53
C PHE A 666 12.51 -18.87 1.09
N GLU A 667 11.51 -18.63 1.92
CA GLU A 667 10.46 -19.59 2.24
C GLU A 667 9.11 -18.98 1.94
N ARG A 668 8.25 -19.76 1.27
CA ARG A 668 6.95 -19.31 0.79
C ARG A 668 5.91 -19.33 1.90
N LEU A 669 5.20 -18.22 2.09
CA LEU A 669 4.04 -18.08 2.96
C LEU A 669 2.77 -18.54 2.25
N THR A 670 2.56 -18.12 1.00
CA THR A 670 1.35 -18.40 0.23
C THR A 670 1.12 -19.90 0.04
N CYS A 671 -0.08 -20.36 0.42
CA CYS A 671 -0.55 -21.74 0.30
C CYS A 671 -1.76 -21.84 -0.64
N VAL A 672 -1.61 -21.38 -1.90
CA VAL A 672 -2.64 -21.49 -2.94
C VAL A 672 -2.05 -22.22 -4.13
N PRO A 673 -2.68 -23.31 -4.66
CA PRO A 673 -2.13 -24.08 -5.76
C PRO A 673 -2.05 -23.23 -7.04
N ILE A 674 -1.08 -23.57 -7.89
CA ILE A 674 -0.89 -22.99 -9.22
C ILE A 674 -1.53 -23.91 -10.23
N GLN A 675 -2.47 -23.38 -11.06
CA GLN A 675 -3.09 -24.14 -12.13
C GLN A 675 -2.07 -24.37 -13.27
N THR A 676 -1.93 -25.59 -13.72
CA THR A 676 -0.91 -25.96 -14.73
C THR A 676 -1.45 -26.09 -16.16
N LYS A 677 -2.73 -25.79 -16.41
CA LYS A 677 -3.33 -25.86 -17.75
C LYS A 677 -2.59 -25.01 -18.80
N MET A 678 -2.11 -23.83 -18.42
CA MET A 678 -1.38 -22.91 -19.30
C MET A 678 0.13 -23.12 -19.28
N VAL A 679 0.62 -24.24 -18.80
CA VAL A 679 2.07 -24.53 -18.75
C VAL A 679 2.48 -25.41 -19.90
N ASN A 680 3.53 -25.01 -20.63
CA ASN A 680 4.23 -25.87 -21.57
C ASN A 680 5.32 -26.68 -20.86
N PRO A 681 5.11 -27.98 -20.62
CA PRO A 681 6.10 -28.77 -19.91
C PRO A 681 7.40 -29.01 -20.69
N ASP A 682 7.38 -28.85 -22.03
CA ASP A 682 8.52 -29.18 -22.88
C ASP A 682 9.67 -28.17 -22.75
N VAL A 683 9.35 -26.92 -22.30
CA VAL A 683 10.34 -25.83 -22.11
C VAL A 683 10.80 -25.70 -20.66
N LEU A 684 10.25 -26.51 -19.73
CA LEU A 684 10.62 -26.47 -18.32
C LEU A 684 11.79 -27.44 -18.05
N SER A 685 12.70 -27.03 -17.17
CA SER A 685 13.72 -27.88 -16.59
C SER A 685 13.11 -29.00 -15.68
N LYS A 686 13.91 -29.97 -15.30
CA LYS A 686 13.48 -31.00 -14.32
C LYS A 686 13.20 -30.38 -12.95
N GLU A 687 14.01 -29.43 -12.55
CA GLU A 687 13.92 -28.69 -11.27
C GLU A 687 12.66 -27.83 -11.24
N GLU A 688 12.33 -27.12 -12.32
CA GLU A 688 11.10 -26.33 -12.42
C GLU A 688 9.85 -27.21 -12.37
N LYS A 689 9.84 -28.34 -13.07
CA LYS A 689 8.75 -29.33 -12.99
C LYS A 689 8.59 -29.91 -11.58
N GLN A 690 9.69 -30.18 -10.91
CA GLN A 690 9.66 -30.70 -9.54
C GLN A 690 9.15 -29.63 -8.58
N TRP A 691 9.60 -28.39 -8.75
CA TRP A 691 9.14 -27.26 -7.93
C TRP A 691 7.61 -27.08 -7.99
N ILE A 692 7.01 -27.14 -9.19
CA ILE A 692 5.55 -27.02 -9.39
C ILE A 692 4.81 -28.12 -8.62
N LYS A 693 5.27 -29.38 -8.78
CA LYS A 693 4.68 -30.52 -8.08
C LYS A 693 4.81 -30.41 -6.57
N ASP A 694 5.96 -29.99 -6.07
CA ASP A 694 6.22 -29.81 -4.64
C ASP A 694 5.38 -28.65 -4.06
N HIS A 695 5.21 -27.56 -4.82
CA HIS A 695 4.34 -26.46 -4.42
C HIS A 695 2.89 -26.90 -4.23
N ASN A 696 2.30 -27.53 -5.26
CA ASN A 696 0.90 -27.95 -5.21
C ASN A 696 0.67 -29.05 -4.16
N ARG A 697 1.63 -29.96 -3.99
CA ARG A 697 1.60 -30.99 -2.93
C ARG A 697 1.66 -30.35 -1.54
N ARG A 698 2.59 -29.39 -1.31
CA ARG A 698 2.66 -28.65 -0.05
C ARG A 698 1.34 -27.93 0.26
N CYS A 699 0.69 -27.32 -0.74
CA CYS A 699 -0.63 -26.72 -0.53
C CYS A 699 -1.65 -27.75 -0.04
N LEU A 700 -1.65 -28.97 -0.59
CA LEU A 700 -2.51 -30.05 -0.11
C LEU A 700 -2.18 -30.43 1.34
N GLU A 701 -0.92 -30.70 1.64
CA GLU A 701 -0.48 -31.11 2.99
C GLU A 701 -0.86 -30.08 4.07
N VAL A 702 -0.67 -28.81 3.77
CA VAL A 702 -0.94 -27.71 4.72
C VAL A 702 -2.45 -27.46 4.87
N LEU A 703 -3.22 -27.49 3.79
CA LEU A 703 -4.62 -27.04 3.81
C LEU A 703 -5.62 -28.19 4.02
N GLU A 704 -5.29 -29.46 3.75
CA GLU A 704 -6.19 -30.59 3.92
C GLU A 704 -6.82 -30.66 5.32
N PRO A 705 -6.09 -30.43 6.45
CA PRO A 705 -6.70 -30.45 7.79
C PRO A 705 -7.86 -29.48 7.97
N TYR A 706 -7.83 -28.35 7.28
CA TYR A 706 -8.83 -27.27 7.38
C TYR A 706 -9.97 -27.43 6.36
N LEU A 707 -9.85 -28.33 5.38
CA LEU A 707 -10.80 -28.54 4.30
C LEU A 707 -11.51 -29.91 4.37
N ARG A 708 -11.27 -30.72 5.40
CA ARG A 708 -11.82 -32.09 5.52
C ARG A 708 -13.35 -32.15 5.40
N GLU A 709 -14.03 -31.15 5.90
CA GLU A 709 -15.51 -31.05 5.86
C GLU A 709 -16.01 -30.43 4.54
N ASP A 710 -15.17 -29.73 3.79
CA ASP A 710 -15.52 -29.15 2.49
C ASP A 710 -15.04 -30.08 1.36
N LYS A 711 -15.86 -31.08 1.05
CA LYS A 711 -15.53 -32.12 0.03
C LYS A 711 -15.20 -31.51 -1.33
N ARG A 712 -15.84 -30.40 -1.72
CA ARG A 712 -15.59 -29.75 -3.01
C ARG A 712 -14.22 -29.09 -3.02
N ALA A 713 -13.91 -28.28 -2.03
CA ALA A 713 -12.61 -27.63 -1.91
C ALA A 713 -11.47 -28.64 -1.79
N LEU A 714 -11.66 -29.70 -1.00
CA LEU A 714 -10.68 -30.76 -0.86
C LEU A 714 -10.48 -31.55 -2.17
N SER A 715 -11.55 -31.85 -2.90
CA SER A 715 -11.46 -32.52 -4.20
C SER A 715 -10.71 -31.66 -5.23
N TYR A 716 -11.00 -30.36 -5.27
CA TYR A 716 -10.28 -29.40 -6.12
C TYR A 716 -8.78 -29.41 -5.78
N LEU A 717 -8.43 -29.27 -4.51
CA LEU A 717 -7.05 -29.23 -4.05
C LEU A 717 -6.29 -30.51 -4.36
N LYS A 718 -6.90 -31.69 -4.13
CA LYS A 718 -6.33 -33.00 -4.50
C LYS A 718 -6.11 -33.12 -6.01
N LYS A 719 -7.06 -32.64 -6.81
CA LYS A 719 -6.94 -32.62 -8.27
C LYS A 719 -5.74 -31.79 -8.71
N GLU A 720 -5.59 -30.56 -8.20
CA GLU A 720 -4.46 -29.70 -8.60
C GLU A 720 -3.10 -30.23 -8.07
N ALA A 721 -3.07 -30.90 -6.91
CA ALA A 721 -1.86 -31.50 -6.37
C ALA A 721 -1.40 -32.77 -7.12
N SER A 722 -2.33 -33.51 -7.73
CA SER A 722 -2.03 -34.76 -8.47
C SER A 722 -1.97 -34.61 -9.98
N ARG A 723 -2.32 -33.40 -10.49
CA ARG A 723 -2.42 -33.15 -11.92
C ARG A 723 -1.05 -33.15 -12.61
N ASP A 724 -1.01 -33.68 -13.82
CA ASP A 724 0.14 -33.49 -14.70
C ASP A 724 0.30 -32.05 -15.14
N ILE A 725 1.54 -31.65 -15.43
CA ILE A 725 1.87 -30.32 -15.89
C ILE A 725 1.45 -30.14 -17.35
N GLY A 726 0.66 -29.14 -17.64
CA GLY A 726 0.13 -28.86 -18.98
C GLY A 726 -1.20 -29.56 -19.27
N ILE A 727 -1.68 -29.40 -20.49
CA ILE A 727 -2.86 -30.11 -20.97
C ILE A 727 -2.42 -31.52 -21.38
N SER A 728 -3.03 -32.54 -20.81
CA SER A 728 -2.85 -33.91 -21.27
C SER A 728 -3.13 -33.99 -22.78
N LYS A 729 -2.15 -34.38 -23.58
CA LYS A 729 -2.40 -34.68 -25.00
C LYS A 729 -3.55 -35.67 -25.03
N PRO A 730 -4.61 -35.46 -25.87
CA PRO A 730 -5.59 -36.53 -26.05
C PRO A 730 -4.83 -37.77 -26.44
N LEU A 731 -5.15 -38.89 -25.80
CA LEU A 731 -4.74 -40.21 -26.32
C LEU A 731 -5.34 -40.28 -27.72
N VAL A 732 -4.56 -39.93 -28.73
CA VAL A 732 -4.85 -40.30 -30.10
C VAL A 732 -4.73 -41.81 -30.08
N LYS A 733 -5.85 -42.52 -29.86
CA LYS A 733 -5.95 -43.89 -30.30
C LYS A 733 -5.85 -43.75 -31.81
N ASP A 734 -4.70 -44.16 -32.35
CA ASP A 734 -4.57 -44.44 -33.78
C ASP A 734 -5.62 -45.48 -34.12
N PHE A 735 -6.83 -45.05 -34.46
CA PHE A 735 -7.71 -45.88 -35.25
C PHE A 735 -7.10 -45.89 -36.66
N ALA A 736 -6.18 -46.80 -36.89
CA ALA A 736 -5.89 -47.22 -38.23
C ALA A 736 -7.21 -47.80 -38.80
N ILE A 737 -7.93 -47.00 -39.57
CA ILE A 737 -9.02 -47.55 -40.41
C ILE A 737 -8.31 -48.28 -41.56
N ASP A 738 -8.29 -49.58 -41.43
CA ASP A 738 -7.87 -50.44 -42.52
C ASP A 738 -8.93 -50.36 -43.64
N TRP A 739 -8.55 -49.72 -44.73
CA TRP A 739 -9.39 -49.58 -45.94
C TRP A 739 -9.05 -50.69 -46.90
N ASN A 740 -9.08 -51.95 -46.52
CA ASN A 740 -9.02 -53.11 -47.44
C ASN A 740 -10.39 -53.77 -47.53
#